data_f4ae71c599fed8f0a89b1acf6ce78c70
#
_entry.id   f4ae71c599fed8f0a89b1acf6ce78c70
#
_cell.length_a   1.000
_cell.length_b   1.000
_cell.length_c   1.000
_cell.angle_alpha   90.00
_cell.angle_beta   90.00
_cell.angle_gamma   90.00
#
_symmetry.space_group_name_H-M   'P 1'
#
loop_
_entity.id
_entity.type
_entity.pdbx_description
1 polymer ?
#
loop_
_entity_poly.entity_id
_entity_poly.type
_entity_poly.pdbx_seq_one_letter_code
_entity_poly.pdbx_strand_id
1 'polypeptide(L)'
;MKIFSVRQTVLPALLVLSPVVFAADEQTMIVSAAPQVVSELDTPAAVSVVDGEEMRLATPRINLSESLTGVPGLQVQNRQNYAQDLQLSIRGFGSRSTYGIRGIRLYVDGIPATMPDGQGQTSNIDLSSVQNVEVLRGPFSALYGNASGDVMNVTTQTGQQPPTIEASSYYGSFGSWRYGLKATGATGDGTQPGDVDYTVATTRFTTHGYRDHSGAQKNLANAKLGVRIDDASKLSLIFNSVDIKADDPGGLTEAEWKANPQQAPRAEQYDMRKTIKQTQAGLRYERSLSAQDDMSVMMYAGERETTQYQSIPMAPQLNPSHAGGVITLQRHYQGIDSRWTHRGELGVPVTFTTSLNYENMSENRKGYNNFRLNRGVPEYGQKGELRRDERNLMWNVDPYLQTQWQLTDKLSLDAGVRYSSVWFDSNDHYVTPGNGDDSGDASYHKWLPAGSLKYAMTDAWNVYLAAGRGFETPTINELSYRADGQSGMNFGLKPSTNDTIEIGSKTRIGDGLLSLALFQTDTDDEIVVDSSSGGRTTYKNAGKTRRQGAELAWDQRFAGDFRVKASWTWLDATYRSNVCNEQDCNGNRMPGIARNMGFASIGYIPEDGWYAGTEARYMGDIMADDENTAKAPSYTLVGLFTGYKYNYHNLTVDLFGRVDNLFDKEYVGSVIVNESNGRYYEPAPGRNYGVGINIAWRFE
;
A
#
# COMPACT_ATOMS: atom_id res chain seq x y z
N MET A 1 -18.49 -48.84 -58.47
CA MET A 1 -17.58 -48.77 -57.31
C MET A 1 -18.14 -47.72 -56.37
N LYS A 2 -18.85 -48.14 -55.34
CA LYS A 2 -19.57 -47.27 -54.37
C LYS A 2 -18.67 -47.01 -53.20
N ILE A 3 -18.43 -45.72 -52.86
CA ILE A 3 -17.73 -45.29 -51.64
C ILE A 3 -18.80 -44.84 -50.65
N PHE A 4 -18.87 -45.56 -49.53
CA PHE A 4 -19.71 -45.20 -48.39
C PHE A 4 -19.04 -44.12 -47.55
N SER A 5 -19.76 -43.04 -47.31
CA SER A 5 -19.39 -41.98 -46.35
C SER A 5 -20.15 -42.25 -45.04
N VAL A 6 -19.43 -42.48 -43.96
CA VAL A 6 -19.97 -42.59 -42.60
C VAL A 6 -19.89 -41.17 -41.98
N ARG A 7 -21.08 -40.58 -41.73
CA ARG A 7 -21.19 -39.39 -40.88
C ARG A 7 -21.24 -39.85 -39.44
N GLN A 8 -20.24 -39.50 -38.66
CA GLN A 8 -20.29 -39.55 -37.20
C GLN A 8 -21.00 -38.30 -36.68
N THR A 9 -22.17 -38.51 -36.08
CA THR A 9 -22.93 -37.56 -35.30
C THR A 9 -22.37 -37.58 -33.87
N VAL A 10 -21.69 -36.52 -33.43
CA VAL A 10 -21.30 -36.31 -32.07
C VAL A 10 -22.46 -35.63 -31.35
N LEU A 11 -23.14 -36.33 -30.45
CA LEU A 11 -24.07 -35.73 -29.51
C LEU A 11 -23.27 -35.06 -28.37
N PRO A 12 -23.58 -33.80 -28.00
CA PRO A 12 -23.03 -33.23 -26.78
C PRO A 12 -23.84 -33.79 -25.60
N ALA A 13 -23.15 -34.51 -24.71
CA ALA A 13 -23.68 -34.83 -23.41
C ALA A 13 -23.77 -33.58 -22.55
N LEU A 14 -24.97 -33.07 -22.36
CA LEU A 14 -25.25 -32.08 -21.32
C LEU A 14 -25.13 -32.80 -19.94
N LEU A 15 -24.05 -32.52 -19.24
CA LEU A 15 -23.94 -32.78 -17.82
C LEU A 15 -24.86 -31.82 -17.06
N VAL A 16 -26.01 -32.31 -16.67
CA VAL A 16 -26.87 -31.63 -15.70
C VAL A 16 -26.24 -31.78 -14.33
N LEU A 17 -25.45 -30.79 -13.91
CA LEU A 17 -25.03 -30.65 -12.52
C LEU A 17 -26.20 -30.15 -11.71
N SER A 18 -26.82 -31.04 -10.93
CA SER A 18 -27.79 -30.66 -9.91
C SER A 18 -27.09 -29.74 -8.88
N PRO A 19 -27.67 -28.62 -8.48
CA PRO A 19 -27.09 -27.78 -7.44
C PRO A 19 -27.21 -28.54 -6.12
N VAL A 20 -26.08 -28.98 -5.58
CA VAL A 20 -25.99 -29.40 -4.18
C VAL A 20 -25.97 -28.11 -3.37
N VAL A 21 -27.07 -27.81 -2.72
CA VAL A 21 -27.17 -26.70 -1.77
C VAL A 21 -26.40 -27.12 -0.52
N PHE A 22 -25.17 -26.64 -0.35
CA PHE A 22 -24.48 -26.65 0.93
C PHE A 22 -24.82 -25.34 1.63
N ALA A 23 -25.46 -25.43 2.78
CA ALA A 23 -25.51 -24.33 3.73
C ALA A 23 -24.14 -24.28 4.41
N ALA A 24 -23.23 -23.49 3.87
CA ALA A 24 -22.01 -23.10 4.55
C ALA A 24 -22.21 -21.68 5.11
N ASP A 25 -21.72 -21.43 6.32
CA ASP A 25 -21.68 -20.08 6.90
C ASP A 25 -20.98 -19.16 5.90
N GLU A 26 -21.77 -18.22 5.33
CA GLU A 26 -21.24 -17.20 4.40
C GLU A 26 -20.31 -16.26 5.15
N GLN A 27 -19.01 -16.46 5.03
CA GLN A 27 -18.04 -15.38 5.33
C GLN A 27 -18.17 -14.32 4.24
N THR A 28 -19.14 -13.45 4.37
CA THR A 28 -19.30 -12.29 3.51
C THR A 28 -18.16 -11.32 3.84
N MET A 29 -17.24 -11.10 2.89
CA MET A 29 -16.20 -10.08 3.03
C MET A 29 -16.86 -8.72 3.11
N ILE A 30 -16.59 -7.98 4.18
CA ILE A 30 -17.20 -6.70 4.51
C ILE A 30 -16.19 -5.59 4.23
N VAL A 31 -16.62 -4.56 3.52
CA VAL A 31 -15.82 -3.38 3.20
C VAL A 31 -16.12 -2.31 4.26
N SER A 32 -15.19 -2.09 5.17
CA SER A 32 -15.30 -1.09 6.23
C SER A 32 -14.72 0.27 5.85
N ALA A 33 -13.89 0.33 4.81
CA ALA A 33 -13.39 1.58 4.24
C ALA A 33 -14.49 2.40 3.54
N ALA A 34 -15.58 1.76 3.09
CA ALA A 34 -16.75 2.46 2.58
C ALA A 34 -17.47 3.24 3.72
N PRO A 35 -18.17 4.32 3.42
CA PRO A 35 -18.92 5.10 4.41
C PRO A 35 -19.97 4.29 5.18
N GLN A 36 -20.46 3.23 4.58
CA GLN A 36 -21.23 2.18 5.23
C GLN A 36 -20.53 0.84 5.07
N VAL A 37 -20.62 0.00 6.09
CA VAL A 37 -20.15 -1.37 6.03
C VAL A 37 -21.07 -2.16 5.10
N VAL A 38 -20.57 -2.56 3.94
CA VAL A 38 -21.29 -3.30 2.92
C VAL A 38 -20.45 -4.49 2.43
N SER A 39 -21.10 -5.47 1.81
CA SER A 39 -20.39 -6.59 1.23
C SER A 39 -19.55 -6.16 0.03
N GLU A 40 -18.50 -6.92 -0.29
CA GLU A 40 -17.69 -6.69 -1.48
C GLU A 40 -18.54 -6.75 -2.77
N LEU A 41 -19.52 -7.65 -2.81
CA LEU A 41 -20.51 -7.75 -3.91
C LEU A 41 -21.32 -6.46 -4.06
N ASP A 42 -21.76 -5.87 -2.95
CA ASP A 42 -22.67 -4.73 -2.95
C ASP A 42 -21.99 -3.37 -3.07
N THR A 43 -20.68 -3.33 -2.89
CA THR A 43 -19.90 -2.10 -3.04
C THR A 43 -19.83 -1.67 -4.50
N PRO A 44 -20.33 -0.46 -4.89
CA PRO A 44 -20.35 0.00 -6.27
C PRO A 44 -18.99 0.60 -6.71
N ALA A 45 -17.91 -0.12 -6.44
CA ALA A 45 -16.54 0.24 -6.76
C ALA A 45 -15.68 -1.02 -6.88
N ALA A 46 -14.53 -0.90 -7.55
CA ALA A 46 -13.52 -1.95 -7.53
C ALA A 46 -12.87 -2.00 -6.15
N VAL A 47 -13.13 -3.03 -5.41
CA VAL A 47 -12.59 -3.27 -4.06
C VAL A 47 -12.09 -4.71 -3.96
N SER A 48 -11.05 -4.91 -3.17
CA SER A 48 -10.56 -6.23 -2.79
C SER A 48 -10.31 -6.25 -1.29
N VAL A 49 -10.75 -7.31 -0.63
CA VAL A 49 -10.51 -7.56 0.79
C VAL A 49 -9.63 -8.79 0.90
N VAL A 50 -8.47 -8.65 1.53
CA VAL A 50 -7.54 -9.75 1.79
C VAL A 50 -7.59 -10.07 3.28
N ASP A 51 -7.98 -11.30 3.59
CA ASP A 51 -8.13 -11.77 4.96
C ASP A 51 -6.78 -11.97 5.65
N GLY A 52 -6.68 -11.60 6.93
CA GLY A 52 -5.45 -11.70 7.70
C GLY A 52 -4.99 -13.14 7.98
N GLU A 53 -5.89 -14.09 8.09
CA GLU A 53 -5.52 -15.50 8.26
C GLU A 53 -4.87 -16.03 6.99
N GLU A 54 -5.41 -15.66 5.83
CA GLU A 54 -4.80 -15.96 4.54
C GLU A 54 -3.41 -15.32 4.42
N MET A 55 -3.28 -14.06 4.84
CA MET A 55 -1.99 -13.35 4.81
C MET A 55 -0.94 -14.00 5.71
N ARG A 56 -1.34 -14.67 6.76
CA ARG A 56 -0.44 -15.35 7.71
C ARG A 56 -0.13 -16.80 7.36
N LEU A 57 -0.91 -17.43 6.46
CA LEU A 57 -0.77 -18.84 6.14
C LEU A 57 0.54 -19.13 5.41
N ALA A 58 1.43 -19.87 6.05
CA ALA A 58 2.73 -20.29 5.51
C ALA A 58 3.57 -19.13 4.91
N THR A 59 3.50 -17.94 5.50
CA THR A 59 4.20 -16.74 5.04
C THR A 59 5.24 -16.26 6.05
N PRO A 60 6.28 -15.53 5.63
CA PRO A 60 7.24 -14.90 6.51
C PRO A 60 6.63 -13.85 7.44
N ARG A 61 5.55 -13.17 7.04
CA ARG A 61 4.87 -12.07 7.73
C ARG A 61 5.77 -10.84 7.93
N ILE A 62 6.55 -10.51 6.91
CA ILE A 62 7.54 -9.41 6.95
C ILE A 62 7.06 -8.21 6.12
N ASN A 63 6.59 -8.45 4.90
CA ASN A 63 6.20 -7.42 3.92
C ASN A 63 4.83 -7.68 3.31
N LEU A 64 4.09 -6.62 3.00
CA LEU A 64 2.80 -6.70 2.30
C LEU A 64 2.91 -7.39 0.92
N SER A 65 4.08 -7.35 0.28
CA SER A 65 4.33 -8.02 -1.00
C SER A 65 4.17 -9.53 -0.96
N GLU A 66 4.17 -10.13 0.23
CA GLU A 66 4.00 -11.57 0.40
C GLU A 66 2.55 -12.02 0.13
N SER A 67 1.59 -11.13 0.30
CA SER A 67 0.16 -11.48 0.35
C SER A 67 -0.73 -10.66 -0.57
N LEU A 68 -0.28 -9.49 -1.04
CA LEU A 68 -1.13 -8.57 -1.81
C LEU A 68 -0.96 -8.64 -3.33
N THR A 69 -0.07 -9.48 -3.83
CA THR A 69 0.20 -9.59 -5.28
C THR A 69 -0.97 -10.12 -6.10
N GLY A 70 -1.93 -10.77 -5.47
CA GLY A 70 -3.17 -11.23 -6.11
C GLY A 70 -4.26 -10.17 -6.24
N VAL A 71 -4.07 -8.97 -5.68
CA VAL A 71 -5.03 -7.87 -5.78
C VAL A 71 -4.94 -7.23 -7.16
N PRO A 72 -6.02 -7.24 -7.98
CA PRO A 72 -5.97 -6.63 -9.30
C PRO A 72 -5.75 -5.12 -9.21
N GLY A 73 -5.02 -4.57 -10.17
CA GLY A 73 -4.69 -3.15 -10.22
C GLY A 73 -3.58 -2.70 -9.26
N LEU A 74 -3.22 -3.52 -8.27
CA LEU A 74 -2.17 -3.24 -7.31
C LEU A 74 -0.83 -3.85 -7.75
N GLN A 75 0.16 -3.02 -8.01
CA GLN A 75 1.54 -3.42 -8.26
C GLN A 75 2.33 -3.27 -6.96
N VAL A 76 2.74 -4.39 -6.38
CA VAL A 76 3.54 -4.46 -5.14
C VAL A 76 4.89 -5.04 -5.49
N GLN A 77 5.95 -4.24 -5.32
CA GLN A 77 7.31 -4.67 -5.62
C GLN A 77 8.18 -4.63 -4.38
N ASN A 78 8.77 -5.78 -4.06
CA ASN A 78 9.77 -5.91 -3.01
C ASN A 78 11.13 -5.47 -3.58
N ARG A 79 11.69 -4.43 -2.99
CA ARG A 79 12.96 -3.83 -3.43
C ARG A 79 14.19 -4.60 -2.96
N GLN A 80 14.02 -5.59 -2.09
CA GLN A 80 15.12 -6.23 -1.34
C GLN A 80 15.99 -5.20 -0.61
N ASN A 81 15.33 -4.15 -0.12
CA ASN A 81 15.91 -2.99 0.52
C ASN A 81 15.00 -2.59 1.68
N TYR A 82 15.39 -2.94 2.88
CA TYR A 82 14.58 -2.68 4.09
C TYR A 82 14.76 -1.24 4.61
N ALA A 83 15.70 -0.48 4.06
CA ALA A 83 15.84 0.95 4.33
C ALA A 83 14.75 1.79 3.65
N GLN A 84 14.12 1.26 2.61
CA GLN A 84 13.08 1.91 1.84
C GLN A 84 11.74 1.18 1.97
N ASP A 85 10.62 1.90 1.84
CA ASP A 85 9.31 1.28 1.75
C ASP A 85 9.20 0.44 0.46
N LEU A 86 8.25 -0.51 0.46
CA LEU A 86 7.87 -1.22 -0.76
C LEU A 86 7.47 -0.22 -1.84
N GLN A 87 7.73 -0.57 -3.09
CA GLN A 87 7.18 0.19 -4.20
C GLN A 87 5.74 -0.26 -4.44
N LEU A 88 4.80 0.61 -4.09
CA LEU A 88 3.38 0.39 -4.27
C LEU A 88 2.84 1.35 -5.33
N SER A 89 2.09 0.83 -6.27
CA SER A 89 1.27 1.62 -7.15
C SER A 89 -0.08 0.94 -7.40
N ILE A 90 -1.12 1.74 -7.51
CA ILE A 90 -2.47 1.24 -7.83
C ILE A 90 -2.89 1.91 -9.13
N ARG A 91 -3.23 1.11 -10.15
CA ARG A 91 -3.59 1.60 -11.49
C ARG A 91 -2.56 2.59 -12.07
N GLY A 92 -1.28 2.40 -11.68
CA GLY A 92 -0.16 3.25 -12.10
C GLY A 92 0.01 4.53 -11.28
N PHE A 93 -0.89 4.86 -10.35
CA PHE A 93 -0.66 5.95 -9.40
C PHE A 93 0.34 5.52 -8.34
N GLY A 94 1.31 6.38 -8.04
CA GLY A 94 2.40 6.08 -7.12
C GLY A 94 3.68 5.54 -7.77
N SER A 95 3.65 5.19 -9.05
CA SER A 95 4.82 4.62 -9.76
C SER A 95 6.02 5.57 -9.84
N ARG A 96 5.79 6.90 -9.79
CA ARG A 96 6.85 7.91 -9.76
C ARG A 96 7.66 7.89 -8.48
N SER A 97 7.18 7.25 -7.43
CA SER A 97 7.86 7.26 -6.15
C SER A 97 9.11 6.41 -6.21
N THR A 98 10.26 7.06 -6.30
CA THR A 98 11.56 6.39 -6.17
C THR A 98 11.78 5.92 -4.73
N TYR A 99 11.27 6.69 -3.75
CA TYR A 99 11.39 6.41 -2.31
C TYR A 99 10.12 6.83 -1.57
N GLY A 100 9.56 5.92 -0.78
CA GLY A 100 8.27 6.09 -0.09
C GLY A 100 7.08 5.78 -1.01
N ILE A 101 5.88 6.07 -0.56
CA ILE A 101 4.63 5.80 -1.27
C ILE A 101 3.94 7.11 -1.59
N ARG A 102 3.39 7.23 -2.79
CA ARG A 102 2.69 8.41 -3.31
C ARG A 102 1.39 8.00 -3.95
N GLY A 103 0.44 8.93 -4.02
CA GLY A 103 -0.79 8.75 -4.78
C GLY A 103 -1.80 7.79 -4.15
N ILE A 104 -1.46 7.13 -3.07
CA ILE A 104 -2.29 6.15 -2.36
C ILE A 104 -2.52 6.65 -0.93
N ARG A 105 -3.77 6.65 -0.49
CA ARG A 105 -4.13 6.95 0.89
C ARG A 105 -4.08 5.68 1.73
N LEU A 106 -3.24 5.66 2.75
CA LEU A 106 -3.01 4.50 3.63
C LEU A 106 -3.55 4.78 5.02
N TYR A 107 -4.23 3.80 5.59
CA TYR A 107 -4.70 3.82 6.98
C TYR A 107 -4.34 2.52 7.71
N VAL A 108 -4.04 2.64 9.00
CA VAL A 108 -3.92 1.52 9.93
C VAL A 108 -4.84 1.79 11.12
N ASP A 109 -5.88 1.00 11.27
CA ASP A 109 -6.95 1.20 12.28
C ASP A 109 -7.55 2.62 12.28
N GLY A 110 -7.63 3.24 11.12
CA GLY A 110 -8.14 4.60 10.95
C GLY A 110 -7.13 5.71 11.22
N ILE A 111 -5.93 5.40 11.68
CA ILE A 111 -4.83 6.35 11.77
C ILE A 111 -4.18 6.45 10.38
N PRO A 112 -4.05 7.65 9.79
CA PRO A 112 -3.37 7.78 8.51
C PRO A 112 -1.90 7.32 8.59
N ALA A 113 -1.52 6.38 7.72
CA ALA A 113 -0.12 6.08 7.43
C ALA A 113 0.40 6.94 6.27
N THR A 114 -0.48 7.77 5.70
CA THR A 114 -0.17 8.84 4.76
C THR A 114 -0.21 10.16 5.49
N MET A 115 0.88 10.94 5.39
CA MET A 115 0.99 12.24 6.02
C MET A 115 0.13 13.30 5.29
N PRO A 116 -0.09 14.48 5.88
CA PRO A 116 -0.94 15.52 5.25
C PRO A 116 -0.51 15.95 3.86
N ASP A 117 0.78 15.81 3.54
CA ASP A 117 1.35 16.10 2.21
C ASP A 117 1.17 14.98 1.18
N GLY A 118 0.54 13.86 1.55
CA GLY A 118 0.34 12.71 0.66
C GLY A 118 1.47 11.66 0.67
N GLN A 119 2.50 11.83 1.48
CA GLN A 119 3.57 10.83 1.62
C GLN A 119 3.14 9.66 2.50
N GLY A 120 3.06 8.46 1.91
CA GLY A 120 2.71 7.23 2.61
C GLY A 120 3.90 6.37 3.03
N GLN A 121 3.66 5.48 3.99
CA GLN A 121 4.62 4.52 4.52
C GLN A 121 3.93 3.24 5.00
N THR A 122 4.62 2.09 4.88
CA THR A 122 4.10 0.78 5.32
C THR A 122 4.93 0.16 6.43
N SER A 123 5.99 0.81 6.85
CA SER A 123 6.99 0.26 7.76
C SER A 123 6.43 -0.10 9.16
N ASN A 124 5.34 0.51 9.57
CA ASN A 124 4.70 0.29 10.87
C ASN A 124 3.57 -0.76 10.85
N ILE A 125 3.33 -1.44 9.73
CA ILE A 125 2.31 -2.48 9.62
C ILE A 125 2.87 -3.80 10.10
N ASP A 126 2.25 -4.38 11.13
CA ASP A 126 2.58 -5.72 11.65
C ASP A 126 1.60 -6.76 11.12
N LEU A 127 2.05 -7.56 10.16
CA LEU A 127 1.24 -8.59 9.51
C LEU A 127 0.80 -9.71 10.45
N SER A 128 1.45 -9.86 11.60
CA SER A 128 1.08 -10.89 12.59
C SER A 128 -0.27 -10.62 13.26
N SER A 129 -0.70 -9.37 13.29
CA SER A 129 -1.94 -8.94 13.94
C SER A 129 -2.97 -8.32 13.00
N VAL A 130 -2.75 -8.35 11.69
CA VAL A 130 -3.71 -7.85 10.70
C VAL A 130 -4.94 -8.75 10.66
N GLN A 131 -6.12 -8.15 10.73
CA GLN A 131 -7.39 -8.84 10.49
C GLN A 131 -7.72 -8.88 9.00
N ASN A 132 -7.61 -7.74 8.31
CA ASN A 132 -7.77 -7.65 6.87
C ASN A 132 -7.04 -6.44 6.29
N VAL A 133 -6.85 -6.46 4.97
CA VAL A 133 -6.42 -5.33 4.16
C VAL A 133 -7.48 -5.10 3.08
N GLU A 134 -8.04 -3.91 3.05
CA GLU A 134 -8.96 -3.47 2.03
C GLU A 134 -8.25 -2.56 1.03
N VAL A 135 -8.41 -2.84 -0.25
CA VAL A 135 -7.86 -2.01 -1.34
C VAL A 135 -9.04 -1.49 -2.16
N LEU A 136 -9.35 -0.21 -1.97
CA LEU A 136 -10.40 0.49 -2.70
C LEU A 136 -9.77 1.24 -3.87
N ARG A 137 -10.22 0.93 -5.08
CA ARG A 137 -9.74 1.52 -6.34
C ARG A 137 -10.84 2.30 -7.01
N GLY A 138 -10.45 3.32 -7.76
CA GLY A 138 -11.37 4.07 -8.60
C GLY A 138 -12.00 5.30 -7.97
N PRO A 139 -13.09 5.83 -8.55
CA PRO A 139 -13.55 7.20 -8.30
C PRO A 139 -13.94 7.50 -6.85
N PHE A 140 -14.48 6.53 -6.11
CA PHE A 140 -14.89 6.73 -4.72
C PHE A 140 -13.75 6.97 -3.74
N SER A 141 -12.55 6.54 -4.09
CA SER A 141 -11.35 6.78 -3.30
C SER A 141 -11.01 8.28 -3.20
N ALA A 142 -11.45 9.09 -4.15
CA ALA A 142 -11.34 10.55 -4.11
C ALA A 142 -11.97 11.17 -2.85
N LEU A 143 -12.97 10.53 -2.25
CA LEU A 143 -13.60 10.97 -1.01
C LEU A 143 -12.71 10.86 0.22
N TYR A 144 -11.54 10.24 0.10
CA TYR A 144 -10.53 10.13 1.17
C TYR A 144 -9.48 11.26 1.16
N GLY A 145 -9.55 12.19 0.20
CA GLY A 145 -8.77 13.43 0.20
C GLY A 145 -7.53 13.38 -0.71
N ASN A 146 -6.40 13.88 -0.21
CA ASN A 146 -5.16 14.02 -0.97
C ASN A 146 -4.56 12.66 -1.38
N ALA A 147 -5.11 12.10 -2.45
CA ALA A 147 -4.65 10.88 -3.11
C ALA A 147 -5.23 10.84 -4.52
N SER A 148 -4.52 10.22 -5.45
CA SER A 148 -4.92 10.17 -6.87
C SER A 148 -6.12 9.29 -7.15
N GLY A 149 -6.66 8.65 -6.15
CA GLY A 149 -7.89 7.93 -6.27
C GLY A 149 -7.92 6.53 -5.68
N ASP A 150 -6.93 6.14 -4.88
CA ASP A 150 -6.86 4.78 -4.36
C ASP A 150 -6.56 4.78 -2.86
N VAL A 151 -7.18 3.84 -2.15
CA VAL A 151 -7.11 3.73 -0.69
C VAL A 151 -6.72 2.29 -0.30
N MET A 152 -5.79 2.17 0.62
CA MET A 152 -5.51 0.93 1.33
C MET A 152 -5.78 1.11 2.82
N ASN A 153 -6.68 0.29 3.35
CA ASN A 153 -7.04 0.30 4.76
C ASN A 153 -6.63 -1.01 5.41
N VAL A 154 -5.77 -0.92 6.42
CA VAL A 154 -5.32 -2.06 7.21
C VAL A 154 -6.05 -2.03 8.54
N THR A 155 -6.72 -3.12 8.88
CA THR A 155 -7.40 -3.28 10.17
C THR A 155 -6.69 -4.37 10.96
N THR A 156 -6.32 -4.07 12.21
CA THR A 156 -5.77 -5.08 13.12
C THR A 156 -6.88 -5.87 13.82
N GLN A 157 -6.54 -7.06 14.31
CA GLN A 157 -7.49 -7.94 14.97
C GLN A 157 -8.13 -7.29 16.17
N THR A 158 -9.43 -7.49 16.33
CA THR A 158 -10.17 -7.23 17.56
C THR A 158 -10.16 -8.51 18.39
N GLY A 159 -9.86 -8.38 19.68
CA GLY A 159 -9.84 -9.52 20.61
C GLY A 159 -11.21 -10.18 20.71
N GLN A 160 -11.21 -11.49 20.83
CA GLN A 160 -12.40 -12.33 21.02
C GLN A 160 -12.16 -13.40 22.09
N GLN A 161 -13.23 -14.03 22.54
CA GLN A 161 -13.13 -15.22 23.36
C GLN A 161 -12.94 -16.49 22.49
N PRO A 162 -12.24 -17.50 22.99
CA PRO A 162 -11.46 -17.52 24.24
C PRO A 162 -10.15 -16.72 24.08
N PRO A 163 -9.62 -16.16 25.20
CA PRO A 163 -8.31 -15.50 25.16
C PRO A 163 -7.24 -16.45 24.64
N THR A 164 -6.34 -15.94 23.81
CA THR A 164 -5.33 -16.73 23.11
C THR A 164 -3.97 -16.05 23.18
N ILE A 165 -2.92 -16.84 23.43
CA ILE A 165 -1.52 -16.40 23.27
C ILE A 165 -0.92 -17.19 22.11
N GLU A 166 -0.27 -16.49 21.20
CA GLU A 166 0.42 -17.07 20.05
C GLU A 166 1.91 -16.70 20.07
N ALA A 167 2.78 -17.67 19.89
CA ALA A 167 4.19 -17.49 19.62
C ALA A 167 4.49 -17.98 18.20
N SER A 168 5.24 -17.18 17.43
CA SER A 168 5.60 -17.52 16.06
C SER A 168 7.09 -17.33 15.82
N SER A 169 7.68 -18.17 14.97
CA SER A 169 9.06 -18.06 14.53
C SER A 169 9.16 -18.45 13.06
N TYR A 170 9.97 -17.71 12.33
CA TYR A 170 10.27 -17.97 10.92
C TYR A 170 11.78 -17.87 10.71
N TYR A 171 12.34 -18.81 9.95
CA TYR A 171 13.71 -18.79 9.46
C TYR A 171 13.72 -18.97 7.94
N GLY A 172 14.39 -18.09 7.24
CA GLY A 172 14.49 -18.12 5.78
C GLY A 172 15.88 -17.86 5.26
N SER A 173 16.02 -17.94 3.94
CA SER A 173 17.24 -17.65 3.21
C SER A 173 17.82 -16.28 3.60
N PHE A 174 19.10 -16.07 3.40
CA PHE A 174 19.85 -14.83 3.71
C PHE A 174 19.93 -14.52 5.21
N GLY A 175 19.88 -15.55 6.06
CA GLY A 175 19.90 -15.39 7.51
C GLY A 175 18.70 -14.60 8.04
N SER A 176 17.54 -14.75 7.40
CA SER A 176 16.32 -14.06 7.81
C SER A 176 15.66 -14.76 8.97
N TRP A 177 15.45 -14.04 10.08
CA TRP A 177 14.76 -14.51 11.27
C TRP A 177 13.63 -13.58 11.64
N ARG A 178 12.47 -14.13 11.96
CA ARG A 178 11.36 -13.40 12.54
C ARG A 178 10.82 -14.13 13.76
N TYR A 179 10.61 -13.39 14.84
CA TYR A 179 9.97 -13.85 16.06
C TYR A 179 8.76 -12.97 16.37
N GLY A 180 7.69 -13.56 16.84
CA GLY A 180 6.49 -12.83 17.22
C GLY A 180 5.82 -13.42 18.45
N LEU A 181 5.24 -12.54 19.27
CA LEU A 181 4.33 -12.88 20.33
C LEU A 181 3.06 -12.06 20.18
N LYS A 182 1.91 -12.69 20.34
CA LYS A 182 0.60 -12.04 20.26
C LYS A 182 -0.33 -12.60 21.33
N ALA A 183 -1.04 -11.70 21.99
CA ALA A 183 -2.11 -12.02 22.91
C ALA A 183 -3.39 -11.34 22.43
N THR A 184 -4.48 -12.11 22.34
CA THR A 184 -5.81 -11.61 21.97
C THR A 184 -6.83 -12.16 22.94
N GLY A 185 -7.85 -11.37 23.26
CA GLY A 185 -8.92 -11.85 24.13
C GLY A 185 -10.00 -10.82 24.35
N ALA A 186 -11.05 -11.23 25.04
CA ALA A 186 -12.16 -10.39 25.47
C ALA A 186 -12.71 -10.89 26.80
N THR A 187 -13.34 -9.98 27.58
CA THR A 187 -14.02 -10.32 28.84
C THR A 187 -15.46 -10.77 28.60
N GLY A 188 -16.07 -10.41 27.46
CA GLY A 188 -17.43 -10.75 27.06
C GLY A 188 -17.54 -10.85 25.55
N ASP A 189 -18.75 -10.78 25.04
CA ASP A 189 -19.07 -10.78 23.61
C ASP A 189 -19.05 -9.38 22.95
N GLY A 190 -18.69 -8.35 23.72
CA GLY A 190 -18.62 -6.95 23.26
C GLY A 190 -19.97 -6.24 23.24
N THR A 191 -21.04 -6.85 23.78
CA THR A 191 -22.39 -6.27 23.78
C THR A 191 -22.78 -5.60 25.07
N GLN A 192 -22.13 -5.97 26.19
CA GLN A 192 -22.48 -5.47 27.53
C GLN A 192 -21.58 -4.31 27.95
N PRO A 193 -22.13 -3.31 28.69
CA PRO A 193 -21.32 -2.28 29.32
C PRO A 193 -20.22 -2.88 30.20
N GLY A 194 -18.97 -2.43 30.01
CA GLY A 194 -17.81 -2.93 30.73
C GLY A 194 -17.08 -4.09 30.02
N ASP A 195 -17.61 -4.61 28.92
CA ASP A 195 -16.88 -5.58 28.09
C ASP A 195 -15.62 -4.94 27.51
N VAL A 196 -14.52 -5.67 27.58
CA VAL A 196 -13.20 -5.27 27.10
C VAL A 196 -12.71 -6.28 26.08
N ASP A 197 -12.21 -5.80 24.96
CA ASP A 197 -11.43 -6.58 24.01
C ASP A 197 -10.00 -6.06 23.89
N TYR A 198 -9.05 -6.95 23.60
CA TYR A 198 -7.65 -6.55 23.45
C TYR A 198 -6.90 -7.41 22.44
N THR A 199 -5.95 -6.77 21.75
CA THR A 199 -4.92 -7.43 20.93
C THR A 199 -3.61 -6.72 21.20
N VAL A 200 -2.58 -7.47 21.57
CA VAL A 200 -1.22 -6.96 21.79
C VAL A 200 -0.26 -7.85 21.04
N ALA A 201 0.59 -7.27 20.22
CA ALA A 201 1.58 -8.01 19.44
C ALA A 201 2.94 -7.32 19.46
N THR A 202 4.00 -8.12 19.44
CA THR A 202 5.37 -7.65 19.25
C THR A 202 6.10 -8.60 18.32
N THR A 203 6.90 -8.04 17.42
CA THR A 203 7.70 -8.82 16.47
C THR A 203 9.10 -8.25 16.34
N ARG A 204 10.06 -9.14 16.09
CA ARG A 204 11.43 -8.80 15.74
C ARG A 204 11.81 -9.53 14.46
N PHE A 205 12.34 -8.79 13.50
CA PHE A 205 12.89 -9.30 12.25
C PHE A 205 14.35 -8.88 12.12
N THR A 206 15.21 -9.82 11.70
CA THR A 206 16.60 -9.58 11.35
C THR A 206 16.95 -10.34 10.08
N THR A 207 17.83 -9.77 9.24
CA THR A 207 18.30 -10.41 8.02
C THR A 207 19.68 -9.88 7.65
N HIS A 208 20.48 -10.71 6.95
CA HIS A 208 21.66 -10.23 6.25
C HIS A 208 21.30 -9.59 4.90
N GLY A 209 20.10 -9.89 4.37
CA GLY A 209 19.60 -9.43 3.08
C GLY A 209 20.12 -10.25 1.89
N TYR A 210 19.42 -10.16 0.77
CA TYR A 210 19.81 -10.81 -0.48
C TYR A 210 21.00 -10.12 -1.15
N ARG A 211 20.98 -8.80 -1.16
CA ARG A 211 22.03 -7.96 -1.74
C ARG A 211 23.16 -7.75 -0.73
N ASP A 212 24.38 -7.52 -1.23
CA ASP A 212 25.45 -6.97 -0.41
C ASP A 212 24.96 -5.63 0.18
N HIS A 213 25.39 -5.29 1.38
CA HIS A 213 24.97 -4.07 2.08
C HIS A 213 23.46 -3.87 2.16
N SER A 214 22.71 -4.95 2.50
CA SER A 214 21.24 -4.91 2.66
C SER A 214 20.76 -5.53 3.97
N GLY A 215 21.62 -5.65 4.95
CA GLY A 215 21.28 -6.14 6.28
C GLY A 215 20.25 -5.24 6.98
N ALA A 216 19.37 -5.82 7.77
CA ALA A 216 18.32 -5.06 8.45
C ALA A 216 17.92 -5.68 9.80
N GLN A 217 17.42 -4.80 10.66
CA GLN A 217 16.76 -5.13 11.91
C GLN A 217 15.52 -4.28 12.06
N LYS A 218 14.38 -4.92 12.39
CA LYS A 218 13.10 -4.27 12.58
C LYS A 218 12.41 -4.80 13.83
N ASN A 219 11.99 -3.90 14.71
CA ASN A 219 11.16 -4.22 15.88
C ASN A 219 9.82 -3.53 15.74
N LEU A 220 8.74 -4.25 15.94
CA LEU A 220 7.36 -3.76 15.91
C LEU A 220 6.67 -4.09 17.21
N ALA A 221 5.83 -3.16 17.68
CA ALA A 221 4.88 -3.41 18.75
C ALA A 221 3.58 -2.70 18.40
N ASN A 222 2.45 -3.36 18.62
CA ASN A 222 1.13 -2.76 18.48
C ASN A 222 0.17 -3.29 19.52
N ALA A 223 -0.80 -2.46 19.89
CA ALA A 223 -1.85 -2.80 20.82
C ALA A 223 -3.15 -2.15 20.39
N LYS A 224 -4.25 -2.86 20.60
CA LYS A 224 -5.61 -2.35 20.40
C LYS A 224 -6.46 -2.81 21.57
N LEU A 225 -7.06 -1.84 22.25
CA LEU A 225 -7.92 -2.05 23.42
C LEU A 225 -9.28 -1.44 23.15
N GLY A 226 -10.33 -2.23 23.21
CA GLY A 226 -11.71 -1.77 23.10
C GLY A 226 -12.44 -1.88 24.43
N VAL A 227 -13.26 -0.90 24.75
CA VAL A 227 -14.11 -0.89 25.95
C VAL A 227 -15.51 -0.47 25.56
N ARG A 228 -16.49 -1.32 25.85
CA ARG A 228 -17.91 -0.99 25.75
C ARG A 228 -18.28 -0.10 26.94
N ILE A 229 -18.61 1.17 26.69
CA ILE A 229 -18.90 2.13 27.75
C ILE A 229 -20.35 1.94 28.21
N ASP A 230 -21.28 1.92 27.27
CA ASP A 230 -22.69 1.70 27.47
C ASP A 230 -23.27 0.94 26.25
N ASP A 231 -24.59 0.69 26.24
CA ASP A 231 -25.27 -0.05 25.15
C ASP A 231 -25.10 0.63 23.78
N ALA A 232 -24.81 1.94 23.75
CA ALA A 232 -24.74 2.73 22.53
C ALA A 232 -23.32 3.15 22.14
N SER A 233 -22.30 2.97 23.01
CA SER A 233 -20.99 3.54 22.77
C SER A 233 -19.82 2.61 23.07
N LYS A 234 -18.78 2.72 22.25
CA LYS A 234 -17.50 2.02 22.37
C LYS A 234 -16.34 3.00 22.28
N LEU A 235 -15.33 2.79 23.12
CA LEU A 235 -14.05 3.50 23.07
C LEU A 235 -12.96 2.50 22.69
N SER A 236 -12.11 2.87 21.71
CA SER A 236 -10.98 2.06 21.30
C SER A 236 -9.68 2.87 21.41
N LEU A 237 -8.67 2.29 22.05
CA LEU A 237 -7.32 2.83 22.13
C LEU A 237 -6.40 2.00 21.24
N ILE A 238 -5.62 2.68 20.42
CA ILE A 238 -4.72 2.07 19.44
C ILE A 238 -3.32 2.60 19.69
N PHE A 239 -2.35 1.70 19.72
CA PHE A 239 -0.94 2.03 19.90
C PHE A 239 -0.10 1.26 18.86
N ASN A 240 0.90 1.93 18.30
CA ASN A 240 1.83 1.32 17.36
C ASN A 240 3.23 1.93 17.52
N SER A 241 4.26 1.08 17.44
CA SER A 241 5.66 1.48 17.49
C SER A 241 6.50 0.66 16.52
N VAL A 242 7.45 1.31 15.85
CA VAL A 242 8.44 0.66 14.98
C VAL A 242 9.83 1.26 15.18
N ASP A 243 10.84 0.41 15.20
CA ASP A 243 12.27 0.77 15.20
C ASP A 243 12.98 -0.05 14.12
N ILE A 244 13.57 0.63 13.14
CA ILE A 244 14.27 0.02 12.00
C ILE A 244 15.69 0.56 11.92
N LYS A 245 16.62 -0.36 11.70
CA LYS A 245 17.98 -0.06 11.24
C LYS A 245 18.24 -0.93 10.02
N ALA A 246 18.57 -0.31 8.90
CA ALA A 246 18.74 -1.03 7.65
C ALA A 246 19.82 -0.39 6.78
N ASP A 247 20.65 -1.23 6.17
CA ASP A 247 21.56 -0.86 5.12
C ASP A 247 20.78 -0.72 3.80
N ASP A 248 21.21 0.21 2.95
CA ASP A 248 20.54 0.51 1.67
C ASP A 248 21.46 0.08 0.52
N PRO A 249 21.15 -0.99 -0.22
CA PRO A 249 22.00 -1.48 -1.30
C PRO A 249 21.98 -0.59 -2.55
N GLY A 250 20.99 0.30 -2.68
CA GLY A 250 20.79 1.13 -3.87
C GLY A 250 20.50 0.33 -5.14
N GLY A 251 20.36 1.04 -6.25
CA GLY A 251 20.14 0.45 -7.58
C GLY A 251 21.46 0.11 -8.29
N LEU A 252 21.35 -0.75 -9.31
CA LEU A 252 22.45 -1.16 -10.20
C LEU A 252 22.19 -0.72 -11.65
N THR A 253 23.26 -0.53 -12.41
CA THR A 253 23.17 -0.46 -13.87
C THR A 253 22.86 -1.84 -14.47
N GLU A 254 22.45 -1.90 -15.73
CA GLU A 254 22.20 -3.18 -16.41
C GLU A 254 23.46 -4.07 -16.45
N ALA A 255 24.61 -3.48 -16.69
CA ALA A 255 25.88 -4.20 -16.71
C ALA A 255 26.27 -4.74 -15.30
N GLU A 256 26.05 -3.95 -14.26
CA GLU A 256 26.32 -4.35 -12.88
C GLU A 256 25.41 -5.51 -12.45
N TRP A 257 24.10 -5.45 -12.68
CA TRP A 257 23.21 -6.53 -12.25
C TRP A 257 23.36 -7.81 -13.07
N LYS A 258 23.70 -7.72 -14.36
CA LYS A 258 24.04 -8.90 -15.18
C LYS A 258 25.36 -9.55 -14.78
N ALA A 259 26.33 -8.77 -14.30
CA ALA A 259 27.60 -9.30 -13.82
C ALA A 259 27.48 -9.97 -12.45
N ASN A 260 26.81 -9.33 -11.51
CA ASN A 260 26.52 -9.86 -10.18
C ASN A 260 25.29 -9.15 -9.59
N PRO A 261 24.13 -9.78 -9.54
CA PRO A 261 22.89 -9.15 -9.05
C PRO A 261 22.93 -8.81 -7.55
N GLN A 262 23.84 -9.39 -6.79
CA GLN A 262 23.95 -9.13 -5.34
C GLN A 262 24.83 -7.94 -5.00
N GLN A 263 25.73 -7.50 -5.91
CA GLN A 263 26.68 -6.43 -5.61
C GLN A 263 26.04 -5.10 -5.25
N ALA A 264 26.71 -4.31 -4.41
CA ALA A 264 26.28 -2.98 -3.99
C ALA A 264 27.46 -2.00 -3.85
N PRO A 265 28.26 -1.79 -4.91
CA PRO A 265 29.57 -1.11 -4.78
C PRO A 265 29.45 0.35 -4.30
N ARG A 266 28.40 1.08 -4.72
CA ARG A 266 28.18 2.45 -4.25
C ARG A 266 27.70 2.49 -2.80
N ALA A 267 26.81 1.57 -2.44
CA ALA A 267 26.29 1.51 -1.09
C ALA A 267 27.39 1.24 -0.06
N GLU A 268 28.32 0.33 -0.38
CA GLU A 268 29.49 0.05 0.45
C GLU A 268 30.44 1.25 0.53
N GLN A 269 30.70 1.91 -0.61
CA GLN A 269 31.60 3.08 -0.65
C GLN A 269 31.10 4.24 0.22
N TYR A 270 29.79 4.49 0.24
CA TYR A 270 29.16 5.62 0.96
C TYR A 270 28.54 5.22 2.29
N ASP A 271 28.57 3.94 2.63
CA ASP A 271 27.92 3.37 3.81
C ASP A 271 26.44 3.79 3.90
N MET A 272 25.71 3.56 2.78
CA MET A 272 24.31 3.94 2.64
C MET A 272 23.45 3.17 3.63
N ARG A 273 22.65 3.87 4.41
CA ARG A 273 21.80 3.27 5.44
C ARG A 273 20.71 4.21 5.90
N LYS A 274 19.73 3.65 6.59
CA LYS A 274 18.62 4.41 7.15
C LYS A 274 18.21 3.85 8.51
N THR A 275 17.88 4.76 9.42
CA THR A 275 17.26 4.43 10.68
C THR A 275 15.90 5.13 10.78
N ILE A 276 14.91 4.43 11.31
CA ILE A 276 13.55 4.93 11.49
C ILE A 276 13.10 4.56 12.90
N LYS A 277 12.53 5.52 13.61
CA LYS A 277 11.78 5.30 14.84
C LYS A 277 10.45 5.99 14.74
N GLN A 278 9.36 5.29 15.04
CA GLN A 278 8.02 5.87 15.03
C GLN A 278 7.21 5.31 16.19
N THR A 279 6.47 6.19 16.84
CA THR A 279 5.50 5.84 17.88
C THR A 279 4.26 6.67 17.67
N GLN A 280 3.09 6.03 17.72
CA GLN A 280 1.81 6.71 17.57
C GLN A 280 0.75 6.08 18.44
N ALA A 281 -0.25 6.87 18.81
CA ALA A 281 -1.44 6.43 19.51
C ALA A 281 -2.68 7.09 18.91
N GLY A 282 -3.80 6.39 18.99
CA GLY A 282 -5.10 6.86 18.55
C GLY A 282 -6.19 6.49 19.52
N LEU A 283 -7.24 7.30 19.53
CA LEU A 283 -8.44 7.12 20.33
C LEU A 283 -9.65 7.25 19.41
N ARG A 284 -10.46 6.19 19.32
CA ARG A 284 -11.71 6.19 18.58
C ARG A 284 -12.89 6.09 19.53
N TYR A 285 -13.82 7.01 19.39
CA TYR A 285 -15.11 6.98 20.08
C TYR A 285 -16.22 6.79 19.07
N GLU A 286 -17.05 5.78 19.25
CA GLU A 286 -18.19 5.45 18.40
C GLU A 286 -19.44 5.43 19.25
N ARG A 287 -20.52 6.06 18.76
CA ARG A 287 -21.80 6.12 19.45
C ARG A 287 -22.97 6.10 18.49
N SER A 288 -23.95 5.25 18.77
CA SER A 288 -25.28 5.31 18.19
C SER A 288 -26.10 6.33 18.98
N LEU A 289 -26.35 7.49 18.36
CA LEU A 289 -27.10 8.59 18.99
C LEU A 289 -28.61 8.30 18.99
N SER A 290 -29.09 7.58 17.97
CA SER A 290 -30.47 7.13 17.80
C SER A 290 -30.49 5.89 16.90
N ALA A 291 -31.66 5.33 16.60
CA ALA A 291 -31.82 4.26 15.62
C ALA A 291 -31.41 4.70 14.19
N GLN A 292 -31.42 6.00 13.92
CA GLN A 292 -31.09 6.59 12.62
C GLN A 292 -29.71 7.23 12.57
N ASP A 293 -29.12 7.58 13.73
CA ASP A 293 -27.94 8.43 13.78
C ASP A 293 -26.75 7.73 14.47
N ASP A 294 -25.64 7.67 13.78
CA ASP A 294 -24.37 7.21 14.32
C ASP A 294 -23.30 8.31 14.25
N MET A 295 -22.42 8.35 15.21
CA MET A 295 -21.30 9.27 15.29
C MET A 295 -20.01 8.49 15.55
N SER A 296 -18.92 8.92 14.94
CA SER A 296 -17.57 8.41 15.20
C SER A 296 -16.58 9.57 15.22
N VAL A 297 -15.67 9.54 16.16
CA VAL A 297 -14.56 10.50 16.27
C VAL A 297 -13.28 9.73 16.50
N MET A 298 -12.29 9.98 15.63
CA MET A 298 -10.93 9.45 15.73
C MET A 298 -9.96 10.60 15.99
N MET A 299 -9.18 10.49 17.04
CA MET A 299 -8.07 11.41 17.35
C MET A 299 -6.78 10.62 17.43
N TYR A 300 -5.70 11.16 16.89
CA TYR A 300 -4.40 10.51 16.94
C TYR A 300 -3.27 11.52 17.04
N ALA A 301 -2.14 11.05 17.55
CA ALA A 301 -0.88 11.77 17.55
C ALA A 301 0.29 10.78 17.44
N GLY A 302 1.37 11.22 16.84
CA GLY A 302 2.57 10.42 16.71
C GLY A 302 3.82 11.24 16.41
N GLU A 303 4.95 10.55 16.51
CA GLU A 303 6.25 11.08 16.16
C GLU A 303 7.00 10.08 15.29
N ARG A 304 7.82 10.61 14.37
CA ARG A 304 8.69 9.80 13.51
C ARG A 304 10.04 10.50 13.33
N GLU A 305 11.10 9.77 13.64
CA GLU A 305 12.47 10.18 13.40
C GLU A 305 13.06 9.33 12.28
N THR A 306 13.78 9.97 11.36
CA THR A 306 14.46 9.31 10.25
C THR A 306 15.86 9.90 10.09
N THR A 307 16.87 9.05 9.96
CA THR A 307 18.22 9.46 9.54
C THR A 307 18.63 8.59 8.36
N GLN A 308 19.04 9.24 7.26
CA GLN A 308 19.43 8.56 6.01
C GLN A 308 20.76 9.07 5.50
N TYR A 309 21.65 8.14 5.14
CA TYR A 309 22.93 8.39 4.47
C TYR A 309 22.79 8.04 2.99
N GLN A 310 23.14 8.99 2.12
CA GLN A 310 22.99 8.89 0.67
C GLN A 310 24.35 8.76 -0.02
N SER A 311 24.37 8.26 -1.28
CA SER A 311 25.58 8.10 -2.10
C SER A 311 25.95 9.37 -2.88
N ILE A 312 26.10 10.49 -2.20
CA ILE A 312 26.46 11.76 -2.83
C ILE A 312 27.97 11.99 -2.70
N PRO A 313 28.71 12.18 -3.82
CA PRO A 313 30.13 12.52 -3.79
C PRO A 313 30.41 13.85 -3.08
N MET A 314 31.65 14.08 -2.64
CA MET A 314 32.05 15.31 -1.97
C MET A 314 31.89 16.55 -2.86
N ALA A 315 32.26 16.45 -4.14
CA ALA A 315 32.34 17.60 -5.03
C ALA A 315 31.02 18.42 -5.12
N PRO A 316 29.83 17.85 -5.36
CA PRO A 316 28.58 18.60 -5.31
C PRO A 316 28.29 19.24 -3.95
N GLN A 317 28.71 18.59 -2.86
CA GLN A 317 28.47 19.06 -1.50
C GLN A 317 29.35 20.27 -1.10
N LEU A 318 30.34 20.63 -1.90
CA LEU A 318 31.14 21.85 -1.70
C LEU A 318 30.38 23.11 -2.14
N ASN A 319 29.32 22.98 -2.93
CA ASN A 319 28.46 24.11 -3.26
C ASN A 319 27.71 24.60 -2.02
N PRO A 320 27.77 25.89 -1.65
CA PRO A 320 27.09 26.43 -0.46
C PRO A 320 25.59 26.15 -0.40
N SER A 321 24.89 26.07 -1.53
CA SER A 321 23.47 25.78 -1.61
C SER A 321 23.13 24.28 -1.58
N HIS A 322 24.12 23.38 -1.55
CA HIS A 322 23.86 21.94 -1.55
C HIS A 322 23.50 21.43 -0.14
N ALA A 323 22.40 20.72 -0.01
CA ALA A 323 21.84 20.25 1.27
C ALA A 323 22.62 19.10 1.96
N GLY A 324 23.77 18.68 1.42
CA GLY A 324 24.55 17.57 1.95
C GLY A 324 24.05 16.18 1.52
N GLY A 325 24.64 15.12 2.05
CA GLY A 325 24.32 13.74 1.75
C GLY A 325 23.80 12.94 2.96
N VAL A 326 23.55 13.57 4.10
CA VAL A 326 22.84 13.00 5.25
C VAL A 326 21.58 13.80 5.51
N ILE A 327 20.46 13.13 5.63
CA ILE A 327 19.17 13.75 5.95
C ILE A 327 18.73 13.29 7.33
N THR A 328 18.32 14.22 8.19
CA THR A 328 17.62 13.92 9.44
C THR A 328 16.26 14.59 9.43
N LEU A 329 15.22 13.82 9.72
CA LEU A 329 13.84 14.28 9.81
C LEU A 329 13.31 13.96 11.20
N GLN A 330 12.74 14.95 11.87
CA GLN A 330 11.99 14.77 13.09
C GLN A 330 10.59 15.30 12.86
N ARG A 331 9.59 14.41 12.87
CA ARG A 331 8.21 14.70 12.55
C ARG A 331 7.32 14.48 13.75
N HIS A 332 6.44 15.44 14.01
CA HIS A 332 5.32 15.32 14.93
C HIS A 332 4.05 15.52 14.13
N TYR A 333 3.12 14.57 14.22
CA TYR A 333 1.88 14.61 13.48
C TYR A 333 0.70 14.29 14.38
N GLN A 334 -0.45 14.86 14.05
CA GLN A 334 -1.69 14.70 14.80
C GLN A 334 -2.89 14.99 13.91
N GLY A 335 -4.05 14.51 14.31
CA GLY A 335 -5.26 14.78 13.57
C GLY A 335 -6.51 14.36 14.30
N ILE A 336 -7.62 14.78 13.71
CA ILE A 336 -8.96 14.41 14.12
C ILE A 336 -9.81 14.16 12.88
N ASP A 337 -10.55 13.06 12.89
CA ASP A 337 -11.59 12.73 11.92
C ASP A 337 -12.90 12.56 12.67
N SER A 338 -13.91 13.34 12.32
CA SER A 338 -15.25 13.24 12.89
C SER A 338 -16.26 12.91 11.79
N ARG A 339 -17.13 11.93 12.05
CA ARG A 339 -18.12 11.44 11.12
C ARG A 339 -19.48 11.34 11.79
N TRP A 340 -20.52 11.78 11.08
CA TRP A 340 -21.91 11.57 11.44
C TRP A 340 -22.64 10.95 10.26
N THR A 341 -23.44 9.92 10.55
CA THR A 341 -24.27 9.21 9.57
C THR A 341 -25.72 9.26 10.01
N HIS A 342 -26.60 9.68 9.10
CA HIS A 342 -28.04 9.71 9.31
C HIS A 342 -28.76 8.86 8.27
N ARG A 343 -29.62 7.96 8.73
CA ARG A 343 -30.48 7.12 7.89
C ARG A 343 -31.91 7.67 7.94
N GLY A 344 -32.45 8.03 6.79
CA GLY A 344 -33.74 8.64 6.67
C GLY A 344 -34.51 8.22 5.40
N GLU A 345 -35.56 8.92 5.12
CA GLU A 345 -36.39 8.72 3.95
C GLU A 345 -36.77 10.08 3.34
N LEU A 346 -36.50 10.25 2.05
CA LEU A 346 -36.93 11.40 1.24
C LEU A 346 -37.69 10.89 0.00
N GLY A 347 -38.84 10.25 0.23
CA GLY A 347 -39.58 9.52 -0.80
C GLY A 347 -38.97 8.15 -1.14
N VAL A 348 -37.72 7.98 -0.92
CA VAL A 348 -36.96 6.73 -0.98
C VAL A 348 -35.97 6.68 0.19
N PRO A 349 -35.49 5.49 0.61
CA PRO A 349 -34.46 5.38 1.63
C PRO A 349 -33.20 6.13 1.23
N VAL A 350 -32.66 6.92 2.16
CA VAL A 350 -31.44 7.70 1.95
C VAL A 350 -30.58 7.67 3.19
N THR A 351 -29.28 7.57 2.99
CA THR A 351 -28.28 7.71 4.06
C THR A 351 -27.40 8.91 3.74
N PHE A 352 -27.27 9.81 4.70
CA PHE A 352 -26.35 10.95 4.67
C PHE A 352 -25.15 10.63 5.54
N THR A 353 -23.94 10.85 5.02
CA THR A 353 -22.73 10.79 5.82
C THR A 353 -21.95 12.09 5.61
N THR A 354 -21.65 12.77 6.71
CA THR A 354 -20.81 13.97 6.68
C THR A 354 -19.60 13.78 7.58
N SER A 355 -18.49 14.37 7.20
CA SER A 355 -17.24 14.25 7.95
C SER A 355 -16.44 15.55 7.86
N LEU A 356 -15.67 15.80 8.90
CA LEU A 356 -14.61 16.81 8.92
C LEU A 356 -13.31 16.13 9.32
N ASN A 357 -12.33 16.22 8.43
CA ASN A 357 -10.98 15.73 8.67
C ASN A 357 -10.03 16.91 8.84
N TYR A 358 -9.22 16.87 9.89
CA TYR A 358 -8.12 17.79 10.13
C TYR A 358 -6.86 17.00 10.41
N GLU A 359 -5.78 17.32 9.72
CA GLU A 359 -4.46 16.72 9.91
C GLU A 359 -3.41 17.82 9.97
N ASN A 360 -2.39 17.60 10.78
CA ASN A 360 -1.26 18.52 10.94
C ASN A 360 0.03 17.74 11.11
N MET A 361 1.12 18.24 10.51
CA MET A 361 2.47 17.72 10.70
C MET A 361 3.47 18.86 10.80
N SER A 362 4.35 18.80 11.79
CA SER A 362 5.54 19.63 11.93
C SER A 362 6.78 18.77 11.68
N GLU A 363 7.64 19.21 10.79
CA GLU A 363 8.90 18.53 10.46
C GLU A 363 10.09 19.46 10.71
N ASN A 364 11.04 19.02 11.52
CA ASN A 364 12.38 19.62 11.55
C ASN A 364 13.27 18.80 10.60
N ARG A 365 13.73 19.45 9.53
CA ARG A 365 14.58 18.84 8.51
C ARG A 365 15.97 19.44 8.55
N LYS A 366 16.98 18.57 8.71
CA LYS A 366 18.39 18.98 8.64
C LYS A 366 19.14 18.14 7.62
N GLY A 367 20.07 18.78 6.93
CA GLY A 367 20.99 18.15 6.00
C GLY A 367 22.43 18.36 6.46
N TYR A 368 23.25 17.34 6.24
CA TYR A 368 24.67 17.37 6.60
C TYR A 368 25.51 16.76 5.48
N ASN A 369 26.79 17.14 5.40
CA ASN A 369 27.73 16.37 4.58
C ASN A 369 27.74 14.91 5.03
N ASN A 370 27.85 13.97 4.08
CA ASN A 370 27.96 12.51 4.37
C ASN A 370 29.42 12.07 4.55
N PHE A 371 30.33 12.99 4.76
CA PHE A 371 31.76 12.72 4.94
C PHE A 371 32.38 13.65 5.98
N ARG A 372 33.50 13.20 6.52
CA ARG A 372 34.48 14.05 7.23
C ARG A 372 35.81 13.97 6.49
N LEU A 373 36.59 15.06 6.55
CA LEU A 373 37.90 15.07 5.94
C LEU A 373 38.94 14.55 6.91
N ASN A 374 39.67 13.53 6.49
CA ASN A 374 40.84 13.01 7.18
C ASN A 374 42.07 13.31 6.32
N ARG A 375 42.91 14.27 6.75
CA ARG A 375 44.06 14.76 5.99
C ARG A 375 43.74 15.15 4.55
N GLY A 376 42.55 15.77 4.35
CA GLY A 376 42.09 16.22 3.04
C GLY A 376 41.38 15.16 2.19
N VAL A 377 41.25 13.92 2.66
CA VAL A 377 40.57 12.82 1.99
C VAL A 377 39.18 12.64 2.61
N PRO A 378 38.09 12.53 1.83
CA PRO A 378 36.77 12.30 2.37
C PRO A 378 36.63 10.86 2.89
N GLU A 379 36.26 10.72 4.15
CA GLU A 379 35.76 9.47 4.75
C GLU A 379 34.25 9.49 4.75
N TYR A 380 33.62 8.73 3.86
CA TYR A 380 32.17 8.66 3.72
C TYR A 380 31.51 7.87 4.85
N GLY A 381 30.19 7.93 4.93
CA GLY A 381 29.43 7.28 5.99
C GLY A 381 29.49 8.02 7.35
N GLN A 382 30.09 9.21 7.37
CA GLN A 382 30.22 10.06 8.53
C GLN A 382 29.27 11.27 8.44
N LYS A 383 28.62 11.60 9.56
CA LYS A 383 27.84 12.83 9.65
C LYS A 383 28.78 14.00 9.81
N GLY A 384 28.87 14.82 8.76
CA GLY A 384 29.76 15.97 8.68
C GLY A 384 29.12 17.30 9.10
N GLU A 385 29.46 18.38 8.37
CA GLU A 385 28.97 19.73 8.65
C GLU A 385 27.50 19.90 8.29
N LEU A 386 26.79 20.80 9.03
CA LEU A 386 25.42 21.20 8.74
C LEU A 386 25.34 21.93 7.40
N ARG A 387 24.34 21.58 6.57
CA ARG A 387 24.17 22.12 5.21
C ARG A 387 22.72 22.59 4.94
N ARG A 388 21.78 22.20 5.80
CA ARG A 388 20.37 22.57 5.72
C ARG A 388 19.76 22.49 7.11
N ASP A 389 18.91 23.46 7.47
CA ASP A 389 18.13 23.47 8.71
C ASP A 389 16.84 24.23 8.47
N GLU A 390 15.71 23.52 8.48
CA GLU A 390 14.41 24.13 8.22
C GLU A 390 13.32 23.50 9.07
N ARG A 391 12.31 24.29 9.36
CA ARG A 391 11.07 23.82 9.97
C ARG A 391 9.94 23.92 8.96
N ASN A 392 9.32 22.78 8.66
CA ASN A 392 8.20 22.66 7.74
C ASN A 392 6.92 22.37 8.50
N LEU A 393 5.84 23.07 8.18
CA LEU A 393 4.50 22.85 8.67
C LEU A 393 3.60 22.45 7.51
N MET A 394 2.80 21.42 7.70
CA MET A 394 1.82 20.97 6.73
C MET A 394 0.53 20.67 7.45
N TRP A 395 -0.59 21.14 6.91
CA TRP A 395 -1.90 20.79 7.44
C TRP A 395 -2.95 20.73 6.35
N ASN A 396 -4.01 19.97 6.62
CA ASN A 396 -5.18 19.96 5.77
C ASN A 396 -6.47 20.11 6.59
N VAL A 397 -7.50 20.59 5.93
CA VAL A 397 -8.87 20.64 6.46
C VAL A 397 -9.80 20.24 5.33
N ASP A 398 -10.48 19.12 5.49
CA ASP A 398 -11.29 18.51 4.46
C ASP A 398 -12.69 18.19 4.99
N PRO A 399 -13.71 19.04 4.75
CA PRO A 399 -15.10 18.65 4.90
C PRO A 399 -15.57 17.77 3.76
N TYR A 400 -16.44 16.79 4.05
CA TYR A 400 -17.06 16.01 3.01
C TYR A 400 -18.50 15.62 3.32
N LEU A 401 -19.29 15.43 2.27
CA LEU A 401 -20.67 14.95 2.32
C LEU A 401 -20.84 13.83 1.31
N GLN A 402 -21.47 12.75 1.73
CA GLN A 402 -21.90 11.65 0.88
C GLN A 402 -23.36 11.30 1.12
N THR A 403 -24.05 10.92 0.05
CA THR A 403 -25.44 10.45 0.08
C THR A 403 -25.55 9.13 -0.64
N GLN A 404 -26.34 8.20 -0.08
CA GLN A 404 -26.66 6.91 -0.68
C GLN A 404 -28.18 6.79 -0.78
N TRP A 405 -28.67 6.56 -1.99
CA TRP A 405 -30.07 6.55 -2.33
C TRP A 405 -30.48 5.17 -2.85
N GLN A 406 -31.47 4.54 -2.24
CA GLN A 406 -32.10 3.35 -2.77
C GLN A 406 -33.31 3.79 -3.64
N LEU A 407 -33.05 4.01 -4.93
CA LEU A 407 -34.02 4.58 -5.86
C LEU A 407 -35.17 3.61 -6.19
N THR A 408 -34.84 2.33 -6.33
CA THR A 408 -35.75 1.20 -6.48
C THR A 408 -35.20 -0.01 -5.77
N ASP A 409 -35.91 -1.12 -5.72
CA ASP A 409 -35.38 -2.38 -5.13
C ASP A 409 -34.08 -2.86 -5.78
N LYS A 410 -33.81 -2.44 -7.01
CA LYS A 410 -32.64 -2.87 -7.79
C LYS A 410 -31.62 -1.76 -8.09
N LEU A 411 -32.05 -0.50 -8.05
CA LEU A 411 -31.22 0.63 -8.44
C LEU A 411 -30.85 1.47 -7.23
N SER A 412 -29.56 1.66 -7.02
CA SER A 412 -29.02 2.57 -6.00
C SER A 412 -28.07 3.60 -6.63
N LEU A 413 -28.03 4.78 -6.02
CA LEU A 413 -27.19 5.91 -6.39
C LEU A 413 -26.35 6.30 -5.16
N ASP A 414 -25.04 6.39 -5.33
CA ASP A 414 -24.15 7.03 -4.38
C ASP A 414 -23.60 8.31 -4.99
N ALA A 415 -23.60 9.39 -4.22
CA ALA A 415 -23.04 10.67 -4.64
C ALA A 415 -22.36 11.35 -3.45
N GLY A 416 -21.16 11.85 -3.66
CA GLY A 416 -20.40 12.54 -2.63
C GLY A 416 -19.55 13.66 -3.18
N VAL A 417 -19.14 14.54 -2.29
CA VAL A 417 -18.23 15.63 -2.59
C VAL A 417 -17.36 15.91 -1.38
N ARG A 418 -16.07 16.11 -1.63
CA ARG A 418 -15.09 16.57 -0.65
C ARG A 418 -14.48 17.87 -1.12
N TYR A 419 -14.25 18.79 -0.21
CA TYR A 419 -13.41 19.94 -0.46
C TYR A 419 -12.07 19.72 0.25
N SER A 420 -11.01 19.49 -0.50
CA SER A 420 -9.69 19.26 0.04
C SER A 420 -8.86 20.54 0.02
N SER A 421 -8.23 20.85 1.14
CA SER A 421 -7.37 22.03 1.31
C SER A 421 -6.08 21.60 2.02
N VAL A 422 -4.94 21.87 1.40
CA VAL A 422 -3.61 21.52 1.92
C VAL A 422 -2.71 22.75 1.90
N TRP A 423 -2.05 23.01 3.02
CA TRP A 423 -1.12 24.13 3.18
C TRP A 423 0.27 23.63 3.57
N PHE A 424 1.27 24.27 3.01
CA PHE A 424 2.69 24.10 3.31
C PHE A 424 3.29 25.42 3.73
N ASP A 425 4.10 25.40 4.76
CA ASP A 425 4.90 26.52 5.23
C ASP A 425 6.30 26.01 5.55
N SER A 426 7.32 26.64 4.99
CA SER A 426 8.72 26.29 5.24
C SER A 426 9.47 27.51 5.76
N ASN A 427 10.13 27.36 6.90
CA ASN A 427 10.95 28.40 7.53
C ASN A 427 12.41 27.93 7.57
N ASP A 428 13.26 28.61 6.80
CA ASP A 428 14.69 28.31 6.68
C ASP A 428 15.49 28.96 7.81
N HIS A 429 16.28 28.15 8.51
CA HIS A 429 17.18 28.58 9.58
C HIS A 429 18.67 28.49 9.20
N TYR A 430 18.97 28.04 7.96
CA TYR A 430 20.34 27.90 7.47
C TYR A 430 20.64 28.93 6.42
N VAL A 431 20.72 30.19 6.83
CA VAL A 431 21.09 31.33 5.97
C VAL A 431 22.58 31.63 6.12
N THR A 432 23.35 31.44 5.05
CA THR A 432 24.81 31.63 5.02
C THR A 432 25.26 32.26 3.73
N PRO A 433 26.50 32.81 3.64
CA PRO A 433 27.04 33.30 2.38
C PRO A 433 26.98 32.24 1.27
N GLY A 434 26.30 32.55 0.17
CA GLY A 434 26.04 31.64 -0.95
C GLY A 434 24.83 30.70 -0.78
N ASN A 435 24.09 30.82 0.33
CA ASN A 435 22.82 30.19 0.57
C ASN A 435 21.89 31.19 1.25
N GLY A 436 20.98 31.77 0.49
CA GLY A 436 20.04 32.76 0.98
C GLY A 436 18.94 32.21 1.87
N ASP A 437 17.96 33.03 2.23
CA ASP A 437 16.74 32.63 2.92
C ASP A 437 15.79 31.95 1.91
N ASP A 438 15.54 30.67 2.11
CA ASP A 438 14.71 29.83 1.25
C ASP A 438 13.30 29.58 1.82
N SER A 439 12.89 30.39 2.82
CA SER A 439 11.54 30.33 3.40
C SER A 439 10.45 30.60 2.37
N GLY A 440 9.30 29.97 2.51
CA GLY A 440 8.17 30.17 1.60
C GLY A 440 6.98 29.27 1.96
N ASP A 441 5.89 29.49 1.25
CA ASP A 441 4.64 28.77 1.46
C ASP A 441 3.98 28.36 0.15
N ALA A 442 3.10 27.37 0.23
CA ALA A 442 2.22 26.97 -0.86
C ALA A 442 0.87 26.47 -0.31
N SER A 443 -0.18 26.65 -1.07
CA SER A 443 -1.49 26.12 -0.74
C SER A 443 -2.21 25.59 -1.96
N TYR A 444 -2.98 24.49 -1.76
CA TYR A 444 -3.69 23.81 -2.82
C TYR A 444 -5.11 23.48 -2.34
N HIS A 445 -6.09 23.74 -3.21
CA HIS A 445 -7.51 23.53 -2.89
C HIS A 445 -8.22 22.89 -4.07
N LYS A 446 -9.12 21.92 -3.81
CA LYS A 446 -9.89 21.26 -4.87
C LYS A 446 -11.21 20.71 -4.38
N TRP A 447 -12.25 20.85 -5.21
CA TRP A 447 -13.49 20.13 -5.09
C TRP A 447 -13.37 18.75 -5.73
N LEU A 448 -13.75 17.70 -5.00
CA LEU A 448 -13.62 16.31 -5.39
C LEU A 448 -15.01 15.63 -5.38
N PRO A 449 -15.80 15.77 -6.47
CA PRO A 449 -17.05 15.05 -6.61
C PRO A 449 -16.79 13.61 -7.02
N ALA A 450 -17.63 12.69 -6.53
CA ALA A 450 -17.69 11.31 -6.96
C ALA A 450 -19.12 10.78 -6.91
N GLY A 451 -19.47 9.87 -7.80
CA GLY A 451 -20.79 9.24 -7.81
C GLY A 451 -20.76 7.87 -8.48
N SER A 452 -21.74 7.04 -8.14
CA SER A 452 -21.96 5.75 -8.82
C SER A 452 -23.43 5.40 -8.88
N LEU A 453 -23.77 4.63 -9.91
CA LEU A 453 -25.05 3.94 -10.06
C LEU A 453 -24.77 2.44 -10.00
N LYS A 454 -25.49 1.72 -9.15
CA LYS A 454 -25.48 0.26 -9.08
C LYS A 454 -26.84 -0.29 -9.43
N TYR A 455 -26.86 -1.30 -10.28
CA TYR A 455 -28.06 -2.05 -10.63
C TYR A 455 -27.88 -3.53 -10.26
N ALA A 456 -28.73 -4.03 -9.37
CA ALA A 456 -28.80 -5.44 -9.02
C ALA A 456 -29.55 -6.20 -10.13
N MET A 457 -28.79 -6.86 -11.00
CA MET A 457 -29.35 -7.73 -12.05
C MET A 457 -30.11 -8.90 -11.43
N THR A 458 -29.48 -9.52 -10.43
CA THR A 458 -30.04 -10.55 -9.53
C THR A 458 -29.48 -10.32 -8.13
N ASP A 459 -29.89 -11.12 -7.14
CA ASP A 459 -29.34 -11.09 -5.78
C ASP A 459 -27.84 -11.50 -5.73
N ALA A 460 -27.37 -12.15 -6.80
CA ALA A 460 -25.99 -12.63 -6.92
C ALA A 460 -25.15 -11.89 -7.98
N TRP A 461 -25.74 -10.90 -8.68
CA TRP A 461 -25.06 -10.21 -9.79
C TRP A 461 -25.40 -8.74 -9.83
N ASN A 462 -24.37 -7.91 -9.64
CA ASN A 462 -24.44 -6.46 -9.70
C ASN A 462 -23.60 -5.91 -10.84
N VAL A 463 -24.08 -4.83 -11.45
CA VAL A 463 -23.33 -3.98 -12.38
C VAL A 463 -23.33 -2.55 -11.85
N TYR A 464 -22.24 -1.82 -12.07
CA TYR A 464 -22.14 -0.42 -11.65
C TYR A 464 -21.44 0.46 -12.67
N LEU A 465 -21.74 1.73 -12.61
CA LEU A 465 -21.05 2.81 -13.32
C LEU A 465 -20.63 3.84 -12.28
N ALA A 466 -19.36 4.23 -12.28
CA ALA A 466 -18.81 5.20 -11.33
C ALA A 466 -17.97 6.26 -12.05
N ALA A 467 -17.99 7.48 -11.52
CA ALA A 467 -17.16 8.57 -12.01
C ALA A 467 -16.76 9.46 -10.84
N GLY A 468 -15.56 10.06 -10.90
CA GLY A 468 -15.09 10.96 -9.85
C GLY A 468 -13.79 11.64 -10.20
N ARG A 469 -13.50 12.68 -9.42
CA ARG A 469 -12.29 13.50 -9.52
C ARG A 469 -11.36 13.26 -8.34
N GLY A 470 -10.11 12.93 -8.62
CA GLY A 470 -9.01 12.82 -7.66
C GLY A 470 -8.07 14.02 -7.72
N PHE A 471 -7.30 14.20 -6.67
CA PHE A 471 -6.40 15.33 -6.50
C PHE A 471 -5.20 14.91 -5.67
N GLU A 472 -4.01 15.30 -6.10
CA GLU A 472 -2.76 14.97 -5.42
C GLU A 472 -1.84 16.18 -5.41
N THR A 473 -1.46 16.61 -4.20
CA THR A 473 -0.47 17.68 -4.04
C THR A 473 0.95 17.13 -4.20
N PRO A 474 1.93 17.97 -4.55
CA PRO A 474 3.33 17.63 -4.30
C PRO A 474 3.51 17.34 -2.80
N THR A 475 4.39 16.41 -2.47
CA THR A 475 4.81 16.18 -1.07
C THR A 475 5.92 17.17 -0.71
N ILE A 476 6.18 17.33 0.60
CA ILE A 476 7.30 18.18 1.05
C ILE A 476 8.64 17.71 0.49
N ASN A 477 8.81 16.40 0.30
CA ASN A 477 10.00 15.83 -0.30
C ASN A 477 10.10 16.15 -1.81
N GLU A 478 8.99 16.21 -2.52
CA GLU A 478 8.94 16.57 -3.94
C GLU A 478 9.20 18.06 -4.15
N LEU A 479 8.76 18.89 -3.21
CA LEU A 479 9.07 20.32 -3.18
C LEU A 479 10.53 20.62 -2.80
N SER A 480 11.23 19.71 -2.15
CA SER A 480 12.48 19.98 -1.44
C SER A 480 13.68 20.32 -2.30
N TYR A 481 13.63 20.05 -3.60
CA TYR A 481 14.72 20.28 -4.53
C TYR A 481 14.22 20.90 -5.83
N ARG A 482 14.95 21.89 -6.33
CA ARG A 482 14.67 22.54 -7.61
C ARG A 482 15.45 21.88 -8.73
N ALA A 483 14.80 21.70 -9.89
CA ALA A 483 15.42 21.12 -11.08
C ALA A 483 16.50 22.02 -11.70
N ASP A 484 16.41 23.33 -11.47
CA ASP A 484 17.38 24.34 -11.95
C ASP A 484 18.68 24.39 -11.12
N GLY A 485 18.81 23.54 -10.10
CA GLY A 485 19.98 23.46 -9.25
C GLY A 485 20.14 24.62 -8.26
N GLN A 486 19.17 25.53 -8.20
CA GLN A 486 19.16 26.60 -7.20
C GLN A 486 18.79 26.04 -5.82
N SER A 487 19.12 26.78 -4.76
CA SER A 487 18.66 26.50 -3.41
C SER A 487 17.15 26.71 -3.28
N GLY A 488 16.58 26.20 -2.18
CA GLY A 488 15.19 26.38 -1.83
C GLY A 488 14.24 25.34 -2.36
N MET A 489 12.97 25.56 -2.06
CA MET A 489 11.88 24.66 -2.40
C MET A 489 11.27 24.98 -3.75
N ASN A 490 10.84 23.96 -4.47
CA ASN A 490 10.17 24.11 -5.76
C ASN A 490 8.67 24.38 -5.57
N PHE A 491 8.29 25.53 -5.04
CA PHE A 491 6.89 25.93 -4.87
C PHE A 491 6.14 26.17 -6.20
N GLY A 492 6.84 26.10 -7.34
CA GLY A 492 6.22 26.15 -8.66
C GLY A 492 5.56 24.85 -9.11
N LEU A 493 5.76 23.74 -8.40
CA LEU A 493 5.04 22.48 -8.68
C LEU A 493 3.55 22.65 -8.42
N LYS A 494 2.76 22.21 -9.40
CA LYS A 494 1.31 22.22 -9.33
C LYS A 494 0.80 20.88 -8.80
N PRO A 495 -0.38 20.85 -8.16
CA PRO A 495 -1.07 19.60 -7.86
C PRO A 495 -1.55 18.94 -9.14
N SER A 496 -1.54 17.61 -9.19
CA SER A 496 -2.19 16.87 -10.26
C SER A 496 -3.69 16.67 -9.97
N THR A 497 -4.49 16.67 -11.03
CA THR A 497 -5.93 16.43 -10.96
C THR A 497 -6.29 15.35 -11.96
N ASN A 498 -7.05 14.34 -11.53
CA ASN A 498 -7.48 13.26 -12.41
C ASN A 498 -9.01 13.12 -12.41
N ASP A 499 -9.54 12.75 -13.57
CA ASP A 499 -10.94 12.40 -13.76
C ASP A 499 -11.02 10.93 -14.20
N THR A 500 -11.76 10.12 -13.45
CA THR A 500 -11.92 8.69 -13.69
C THR A 500 -13.36 8.35 -14.00
N ILE A 501 -13.56 7.47 -14.98
CA ILE A 501 -14.81 6.78 -15.25
C ILE A 501 -14.55 5.28 -15.22
N GLU A 502 -15.49 4.54 -14.62
CA GLU A 502 -15.37 3.09 -14.44
C GLU A 502 -16.73 2.42 -14.61
N ILE A 503 -16.71 1.26 -15.27
CA ILE A 503 -17.82 0.33 -15.31
C ILE A 503 -17.37 -1.01 -14.75
N GLY A 504 -18.19 -1.61 -13.89
CA GLY A 504 -17.84 -2.89 -13.26
C GLY A 504 -19.02 -3.85 -13.17
N SER A 505 -18.67 -5.10 -12.95
CA SER A 505 -19.62 -6.20 -12.77
C SER A 505 -19.08 -7.15 -11.70
N LYS A 506 -19.93 -7.56 -10.76
CA LYS A 506 -19.59 -8.49 -9.68
C LYS A 506 -20.65 -9.59 -9.62
N THR A 507 -20.20 -10.83 -9.60
CA THR A 507 -21.07 -11.99 -9.61
C THR A 507 -20.63 -12.97 -8.53
N ARG A 508 -21.56 -13.35 -7.65
CA ARG A 508 -21.36 -14.46 -6.72
C ARG A 508 -21.58 -15.78 -7.45
N ILE A 509 -20.66 -16.73 -7.32
CA ILE A 509 -20.73 -18.08 -7.87
C ILE A 509 -20.50 -19.06 -6.75
N GLY A 510 -21.58 -19.63 -6.18
CA GLY A 510 -21.47 -20.42 -4.94
C GLY A 510 -20.84 -19.58 -3.83
N ASP A 511 -19.79 -20.09 -3.20
CA ASP A 511 -19.03 -19.41 -2.14
C ASP A 511 -17.93 -18.48 -2.70
N GLY A 512 -17.95 -18.17 -3.99
CA GLY A 512 -16.93 -17.39 -4.66
C GLY A 512 -17.45 -16.09 -5.25
N LEU A 513 -16.52 -15.23 -5.64
CA LEU A 513 -16.79 -13.94 -6.27
C LEU A 513 -15.97 -13.80 -7.55
N LEU A 514 -16.63 -13.44 -8.63
CA LEU A 514 -16.02 -13.02 -9.88
C LEU A 514 -16.26 -11.52 -10.06
N SER A 515 -15.22 -10.73 -10.27
CA SER A 515 -15.31 -9.29 -10.48
C SER A 515 -14.56 -8.84 -11.73
N LEU A 516 -15.15 -7.88 -12.44
CA LEU A 516 -14.57 -7.23 -13.61
C LEU A 516 -14.74 -5.72 -13.45
N ALA A 517 -13.69 -4.96 -13.74
CA ALA A 517 -13.74 -3.51 -13.83
C ALA A 517 -13.01 -3.04 -15.10
N LEU A 518 -13.61 -2.09 -15.80
CA LEU A 518 -13.02 -1.38 -16.94
C LEU A 518 -12.98 0.10 -16.58
N PHE A 519 -11.85 0.75 -16.76
CA PHE A 519 -11.69 2.14 -16.35
C PHE A 519 -10.83 2.96 -17.33
N GLN A 520 -11.05 4.27 -17.30
CA GLN A 520 -10.17 5.27 -17.89
C GLN A 520 -9.99 6.42 -16.90
N THR A 521 -8.75 6.86 -16.77
CA THR A 521 -8.37 8.05 -15.99
C THR A 521 -7.54 8.98 -16.83
N ASP A 522 -7.97 10.21 -16.95
CA ASP A 522 -7.20 11.32 -17.55
C ASP A 522 -6.69 12.23 -16.44
N THR A 523 -5.40 12.55 -16.47
CA THR A 523 -4.74 13.39 -15.46
C THR A 523 -4.15 14.62 -16.10
N ASP A 524 -4.42 15.77 -15.51
CA ASP A 524 -3.81 17.04 -15.85
C ASP A 524 -2.73 17.40 -14.81
N ASP A 525 -1.63 18.03 -15.27
CA ASP A 525 -0.48 18.46 -14.47
C ASP A 525 0.12 17.26 -13.65
N GLU A 526 0.21 16.08 -14.25
CA GLU A 526 0.79 14.88 -13.59
C GLU A 526 2.17 15.19 -12.99
N ILE A 527 2.36 14.89 -11.70
CA ILE A 527 3.67 15.02 -11.05
C ILE A 527 4.51 13.82 -11.44
N VAL A 528 5.66 14.08 -12.06
CA VAL A 528 6.58 13.03 -12.54
C VAL A 528 8.01 13.31 -12.06
N VAL A 529 8.84 12.27 -12.03
CA VAL A 529 10.27 12.43 -11.77
C VAL A 529 10.91 13.16 -12.95
N ASP A 530 11.61 14.26 -12.67
CA ASP A 530 12.44 14.94 -13.66
C ASP A 530 13.81 14.27 -13.75
N SER A 531 14.49 14.12 -12.61
CA SER A 531 15.74 13.38 -12.52
C SER A 531 15.93 12.75 -11.14
N SER A 532 16.67 11.67 -11.06
CA SER A 532 17.06 11.03 -9.81
C SER A 532 18.54 10.66 -9.84
N SER A 533 19.29 11.04 -8.82
CA SER A 533 20.72 10.75 -8.71
C SER A 533 21.18 10.74 -7.27
N GLY A 534 21.92 9.70 -6.87
CA GLY A 534 22.56 9.61 -5.57
C GLY A 534 21.60 9.61 -4.37
N GLY A 535 20.33 9.23 -4.59
CA GLY A 535 19.28 9.29 -3.57
C GLY A 535 18.54 10.63 -3.50
N ARG A 536 18.82 11.55 -4.42
CA ARG A 536 18.12 12.81 -4.58
C ARG A 536 17.30 12.80 -5.86
N THR A 537 16.05 13.22 -5.78
CA THR A 537 15.10 13.27 -6.89
C THR A 537 14.52 14.67 -7.04
N THR A 538 14.44 15.16 -8.26
CA THR A 538 13.71 16.37 -8.64
C THR A 538 12.45 16.02 -9.39
N TYR A 539 11.45 16.88 -9.35
CA TYR A 539 10.13 16.62 -9.93
C TYR A 539 9.68 17.78 -10.79
N LYS A 540 8.82 17.45 -11.78
CA LYS A 540 8.15 18.42 -12.64
C LYS A 540 6.71 18.00 -12.87
N ASN A 541 5.90 18.87 -13.45
CA ASN A 541 4.58 18.52 -13.95
C ASN A 541 4.69 18.13 -15.43
N ALA A 542 4.29 16.91 -15.77
CA ALA A 542 3.92 16.55 -17.14
C ALA A 542 2.57 17.21 -17.48
N GLY A 543 2.33 17.54 -18.74
CA GLY A 543 1.09 18.21 -19.11
C GLY A 543 -0.12 17.32 -18.88
N LYS A 544 -0.18 16.17 -19.55
CA LYS A 544 -1.30 15.22 -19.48
C LYS A 544 -0.83 13.79 -19.55
N THR A 545 -1.57 12.92 -18.85
CA THR A 545 -1.41 11.46 -18.93
C THR A 545 -2.77 10.79 -19.07
N ARG A 546 -2.77 9.56 -19.58
CA ARG A 546 -3.96 8.70 -19.63
C ARG A 546 -3.62 7.31 -19.14
N ARG A 547 -4.53 6.77 -18.32
CA ARG A 547 -4.53 5.39 -17.87
C ARG A 547 -5.81 4.73 -18.31
N GLN A 548 -5.71 3.63 -19.03
CA GLN A 548 -6.85 2.79 -19.41
C GLN A 548 -6.56 1.37 -18.95
N GLY A 549 -7.55 0.69 -18.40
CA GLY A 549 -7.30 -0.64 -17.88
C GLY A 549 -8.53 -1.51 -17.73
N ALA A 550 -8.23 -2.80 -17.55
CA ALA A 550 -9.18 -3.84 -17.21
C ALA A 550 -8.63 -4.69 -16.07
N GLU A 551 -9.47 -4.96 -15.10
CA GLU A 551 -9.15 -5.80 -13.95
C GLU A 551 -10.15 -6.94 -13.88
N LEU A 552 -9.66 -8.18 -13.77
CA LEU A 552 -10.44 -9.39 -13.58
C LEU A 552 -9.94 -10.09 -12.32
N ALA A 553 -10.83 -10.50 -11.44
CA ALA A 553 -10.51 -11.28 -10.26
C ALA A 553 -11.54 -12.36 -10.02
N TRP A 554 -11.06 -13.52 -9.60
CA TRP A 554 -11.87 -14.67 -9.22
C TRP A 554 -11.31 -15.30 -7.96
N ASP A 555 -12.16 -15.49 -6.95
CA ASP A 555 -11.86 -16.19 -5.69
C ASP A 555 -12.97 -17.20 -5.46
N GLN A 556 -12.60 -18.47 -5.33
CA GLN A 556 -13.54 -19.57 -5.24
C GLN A 556 -13.08 -20.65 -4.27
N ARG A 557 -14.00 -21.15 -3.45
CA ARG A 557 -13.81 -22.35 -2.64
C ARG A 557 -14.51 -23.54 -3.29
N PHE A 558 -13.86 -24.69 -3.25
CA PHE A 558 -14.40 -25.97 -3.76
C PHE A 558 -14.28 -27.04 -2.70
N ALA A 559 -15.29 -27.91 -2.61
CA ALA A 559 -15.28 -29.09 -1.72
C ALA A 559 -14.79 -28.77 -0.28
N GLY A 560 -15.15 -27.59 0.22
CA GLY A 560 -14.82 -27.12 1.56
C GLY A 560 -13.38 -26.61 1.72
N ASP A 561 -12.38 -27.39 1.36
CA ASP A 561 -10.97 -27.13 1.73
C ASP A 561 -10.10 -26.64 0.58
N PHE A 562 -10.58 -26.74 -0.66
CA PHE A 562 -9.86 -26.22 -1.81
C PHE A 562 -10.20 -24.75 -2.08
N ARG A 563 -9.18 -23.95 -2.31
CA ARG A 563 -9.34 -22.53 -2.71
C ARG A 563 -8.53 -22.26 -3.96
N VAL A 564 -9.17 -21.57 -4.91
CA VAL A 564 -8.56 -21.09 -6.14
C VAL A 564 -8.73 -19.59 -6.20
N LYS A 565 -7.64 -18.87 -6.49
CA LYS A 565 -7.65 -17.45 -6.79
C LYS A 565 -6.97 -17.21 -8.12
N ALA A 566 -7.53 -16.29 -8.90
CA ALA A 566 -6.91 -15.81 -10.12
C ALA A 566 -7.22 -14.33 -10.32
N SER A 567 -6.25 -13.56 -10.78
CA SER A 567 -6.45 -12.19 -11.17
C SER A 567 -5.61 -11.82 -12.38
N TRP A 568 -6.12 -10.91 -13.18
CA TRP A 568 -5.39 -10.32 -14.30
C TRP A 568 -5.68 -8.82 -14.37
N THR A 569 -4.62 -8.04 -14.55
CA THR A 569 -4.69 -6.61 -14.79
C THR A 569 -4.03 -6.29 -16.11
N TRP A 570 -4.77 -5.62 -16.98
CA TRP A 570 -4.21 -4.92 -18.14
C TRP A 570 -4.28 -3.42 -17.86
N LEU A 571 -3.17 -2.71 -18.04
CA LEU A 571 -3.06 -1.27 -17.78
C LEU A 571 -2.20 -0.61 -18.83
N ASP A 572 -2.77 0.28 -19.62
CA ASP A 572 -2.05 1.14 -20.55
C ASP A 572 -1.99 2.56 -19.98
N ALA A 573 -0.80 2.93 -19.50
CA ALA A 573 -0.51 4.22 -18.92
C ALA A 573 0.50 4.97 -19.80
N THR A 574 0.09 6.09 -20.39
CA THR A 574 0.88 6.80 -21.40
C THR A 574 0.84 8.31 -21.19
N TYR A 575 1.91 8.97 -21.59
CA TYR A 575 1.95 10.42 -21.72
C TYR A 575 1.09 10.89 -22.89
N ARG A 576 0.37 11.97 -22.68
CA ARG A 576 -0.40 12.69 -23.71
C ARG A 576 0.16 14.08 -23.99
N SER A 577 0.89 14.63 -23.03
CA SER A 577 1.65 15.87 -23.17
C SER A 577 2.79 15.84 -22.17
N ASN A 578 4.00 15.57 -22.61
CA ASN A 578 5.21 15.60 -21.80
C ASN A 578 6.44 15.86 -22.67
N VAL A 579 7.42 16.55 -22.11
CA VAL A 579 8.73 16.79 -22.72
C VAL A 579 9.80 16.14 -21.83
N CYS A 580 10.58 15.24 -22.39
CA CYS A 580 11.64 14.50 -21.74
C CYS A 580 12.97 14.83 -22.43
N ASN A 581 13.94 15.37 -21.70
CA ASN A 581 15.24 15.75 -22.27
C ASN A 581 15.12 16.54 -23.59
N GLU A 582 14.24 17.55 -23.60
CA GLU A 582 13.95 18.41 -24.76
C GLU A 582 13.26 17.71 -25.96
N GLN A 583 12.84 16.44 -25.80
CA GLN A 583 12.11 15.67 -26.81
C GLN A 583 10.65 15.46 -26.42
N ASP A 584 9.79 15.30 -27.43
CA ASP A 584 8.39 14.95 -27.22
C ASP A 584 8.27 13.47 -26.82
N CYS A 585 7.70 13.22 -25.64
CA CYS A 585 7.43 11.89 -25.10
C CYS A 585 5.97 11.46 -25.23
N ASN A 586 5.16 12.14 -26.03
CA ASN A 586 3.76 11.79 -26.21
C ASN A 586 3.62 10.37 -26.77
N GLY A 587 2.74 9.58 -26.15
CA GLY A 587 2.54 8.18 -26.51
C GLY A 587 3.49 7.20 -25.84
N ASN A 588 4.58 7.68 -25.20
CA ASN A 588 5.46 6.81 -24.42
C ASN A 588 4.73 6.25 -23.21
N ARG A 589 5.10 5.04 -22.81
CA ARG A 589 4.63 4.43 -21.57
C ARG A 589 5.22 5.18 -20.38
N MET A 590 4.39 5.41 -19.37
CA MET A 590 4.86 5.93 -18.10
C MET A 590 5.78 4.89 -17.43
N PRO A 591 6.96 5.31 -16.93
CA PRO A 591 7.89 4.37 -16.30
C PRO A 591 7.39 3.87 -14.95
N GLY A 592 7.94 2.74 -14.49
CA GLY A 592 7.59 2.12 -13.22
C GLY A 592 6.28 1.31 -13.26
N ILE A 593 5.60 1.22 -14.39
CA ILE A 593 4.27 0.59 -14.54
C ILE A 593 4.36 -0.61 -15.46
N ALA A 594 3.92 -1.78 -14.96
CA ALA A 594 3.71 -2.96 -15.81
C ALA A 594 2.39 -2.86 -16.57
N ARG A 595 2.41 -3.18 -17.87
CA ARG A 595 1.18 -3.20 -18.70
C ARG A 595 0.28 -4.39 -18.37
N ASN A 596 0.86 -5.51 -17.99
CA ASN A 596 0.14 -6.73 -17.63
C ASN A 596 0.67 -7.28 -16.30
N MET A 597 -0.25 -7.68 -15.43
CA MET A 597 0.05 -8.39 -14.21
C MET A 597 -0.91 -9.57 -14.07
N GLY A 598 -0.42 -10.71 -13.63
CA GLY A 598 -1.22 -11.89 -13.43
C GLY A 598 -0.89 -12.59 -12.12
N PHE A 599 -1.89 -13.21 -11.51
CA PHE A 599 -1.75 -14.03 -10.33
C PHE A 599 -2.69 -15.23 -10.42
N ALA A 600 -2.21 -16.39 -10.01
CA ALA A 600 -3.05 -17.57 -9.84
C ALA A 600 -2.54 -18.38 -8.65
N SER A 601 -3.44 -18.90 -7.85
CA SER A 601 -3.11 -19.82 -6.75
C SER A 601 -4.15 -20.92 -6.60
N ILE A 602 -3.70 -22.06 -6.16
CA ILE A 602 -4.53 -23.16 -5.71
C ILE A 602 -3.96 -23.71 -4.41
N GLY A 603 -4.82 -23.94 -3.43
CA GLY A 603 -4.45 -24.53 -2.15
C GLY A 603 -5.49 -25.52 -1.67
N TYR A 604 -5.01 -26.55 -0.99
CA TYR A 604 -5.80 -27.44 -0.13
C TYR A 604 -5.49 -27.04 1.31
N ILE A 605 -6.47 -26.47 2.02
CA ILE A 605 -6.25 -25.78 3.31
C ILE A 605 -7.36 -26.25 4.28
N PRO A 606 -7.26 -27.47 4.83
CA PRO A 606 -8.19 -27.97 5.85
C PRO A 606 -7.95 -27.26 7.20
N GLU A 607 -8.93 -27.33 8.09
CA GLU A 607 -8.82 -26.76 9.44
C GLU A 607 -7.71 -27.41 10.26
N ASP A 608 -7.48 -28.71 10.08
CA ASP A 608 -6.37 -29.45 10.70
C ASP A 608 -5.74 -30.45 9.73
N GLY A 609 -4.53 -30.94 10.07
CA GLY A 609 -3.79 -31.87 9.25
C GLY A 609 -2.90 -31.21 8.20
N TRP A 610 -2.59 -31.95 7.14
CA TRP A 610 -1.74 -31.48 6.05
C TRP A 610 -2.46 -30.48 5.15
N TYR A 611 -1.77 -29.38 4.85
CA TYR A 611 -2.15 -28.44 3.83
C TYR A 611 -1.00 -28.18 2.86
N ALA A 612 -1.32 -27.77 1.65
CA ALA A 612 -0.35 -27.43 0.62
C ALA A 612 -0.97 -26.49 -0.41
N GLY A 613 -0.14 -25.70 -1.06
CA GLY A 613 -0.57 -24.84 -2.13
C GLY A 613 0.57 -24.41 -3.03
N THR A 614 0.18 -23.83 -4.15
CA THR A 614 1.07 -23.21 -5.13
C THR A 614 0.51 -21.89 -5.60
N GLU A 615 1.39 -20.96 -5.92
CA GLU A 615 1.03 -19.69 -6.52
C GLU A 615 1.95 -19.35 -7.69
N ALA A 616 1.41 -18.67 -8.69
CA ALA A 616 2.15 -18.14 -9.82
C ALA A 616 1.88 -16.65 -9.94
N ARG A 617 2.93 -15.87 -10.19
CA ARG A 617 2.89 -14.42 -10.37
C ARG A 617 3.54 -14.05 -11.69
N TYR A 618 2.84 -13.28 -12.50
CA TYR A 618 3.36 -12.71 -13.72
C TYR A 618 3.45 -11.18 -13.60
N MET A 619 4.60 -10.64 -13.96
CA MET A 619 4.83 -9.20 -14.07
C MET A 619 5.32 -8.92 -15.49
N GLY A 620 4.61 -8.05 -16.22
CA GLY A 620 5.04 -7.57 -17.52
C GLY A 620 6.31 -6.72 -17.43
N ASP A 621 6.91 -6.41 -18.56
CA ASP A 621 8.06 -5.52 -18.63
C ASP A 621 7.70 -4.10 -18.14
N ILE A 622 8.66 -3.46 -17.46
CA ILE A 622 8.51 -2.14 -16.85
C ILE A 622 9.54 -1.21 -17.48
N MET A 623 9.09 -0.08 -18.04
CA MET A 623 10.00 0.97 -18.50
C MET A 623 10.65 1.66 -17.32
N ALA A 624 11.94 1.97 -17.44
CA ALA A 624 12.73 2.59 -16.37
C ALA A 624 12.86 4.11 -16.54
N ASP A 625 12.63 4.63 -17.73
CA ASP A 625 12.74 6.04 -18.09
C ASP A 625 11.57 6.53 -18.95
N ASP A 626 11.37 7.83 -18.98
CA ASP A 626 10.30 8.48 -19.75
C ASP A 626 10.49 8.33 -21.28
N GLU A 627 11.72 8.22 -21.75
CA GLU A 627 12.05 8.01 -23.15
C GLU A 627 11.79 6.57 -23.62
N ASN A 628 11.52 5.64 -22.70
CA ASN A 628 11.36 4.21 -22.94
C ASN A 628 12.60 3.53 -23.55
N THR A 629 13.79 4.02 -23.17
CA THR A 629 15.08 3.48 -23.66
C THR A 629 15.60 2.31 -22.84
N ALA A 630 15.23 2.24 -21.55
CA ALA A 630 15.61 1.19 -20.62
C ALA A 630 14.37 0.51 -20.03
N LYS A 631 14.46 -0.79 -19.79
CA LYS A 631 13.37 -1.55 -19.18
C LYS A 631 13.86 -2.71 -18.33
N ALA A 632 13.07 -3.05 -17.30
CA ALA A 632 13.17 -4.31 -16.60
C ALA A 632 12.37 -5.38 -17.34
N PRO A 633 12.95 -6.57 -17.62
CA PRO A 633 12.26 -7.64 -18.33
C PRO A 633 11.08 -8.22 -17.55
N SER A 634 10.09 -8.74 -18.27
CA SER A 634 8.99 -9.49 -17.68
C SER A 634 9.46 -10.78 -17.01
N TYR A 635 8.70 -11.26 -16.04
CA TYR A 635 9.00 -12.51 -15.35
C TYR A 635 7.75 -13.22 -14.84
N THR A 636 7.88 -14.54 -14.67
CA THR A 636 6.90 -15.39 -13.99
C THR A 636 7.60 -16.09 -12.84
N LEU A 637 7.03 -16.02 -11.65
CA LEU A 637 7.53 -16.71 -10.44
C LEU A 637 6.49 -17.73 -9.99
N VAL A 638 6.97 -18.89 -9.55
CA VAL A 638 6.13 -19.93 -8.96
C VAL A 638 6.64 -20.22 -7.55
N GLY A 639 5.74 -20.22 -6.58
CA GLY A 639 6.00 -20.59 -5.19
C GLY A 639 5.22 -21.84 -4.79
N LEU A 640 5.78 -22.59 -3.85
CA LEU A 640 5.14 -23.73 -3.21
C LEU A 640 5.19 -23.56 -1.71
N PHE A 641 4.12 -23.99 -1.03
CA PHE A 641 4.12 -24.11 0.41
C PHE A 641 3.41 -25.40 0.86
N THR A 642 3.82 -25.90 2.00
CA THR A 642 3.14 -27.02 2.68
C THR A 642 3.31 -26.85 4.18
N GLY A 643 2.38 -27.40 4.92
CA GLY A 643 2.44 -27.39 6.36
C GLY A 643 1.53 -28.42 6.99
N TYR A 644 1.59 -28.47 8.29
CA TYR A 644 0.76 -29.37 9.11
C TYR A 644 0.22 -28.60 10.32
N LYS A 645 -1.11 -28.54 10.44
CA LYS A 645 -1.80 -28.00 11.60
C LYS A 645 -2.18 -29.14 12.56
N TYR A 646 -1.74 -29.04 13.78
CA TYR A 646 -2.06 -29.97 14.85
C TYR A 646 -2.87 -29.28 15.92
N ASN A 647 -4.12 -29.70 16.08
CA ASN A 647 -5.03 -29.21 17.10
C ASN A 647 -5.19 -30.28 18.19
N TYR A 648 -4.86 -29.95 19.44
CA TYR A 648 -5.00 -30.80 20.59
C TYR A 648 -5.51 -30.03 21.80
N HIS A 649 -6.77 -30.19 22.15
CA HIS A 649 -7.44 -29.38 23.19
C HIS A 649 -7.26 -27.90 22.95
N ASN A 650 -6.58 -27.21 23.87
CA ASN A 650 -6.35 -25.79 23.83
C ASN A 650 -5.11 -25.38 23.02
N LEU A 651 -4.32 -26.35 22.55
CA LEU A 651 -3.07 -26.14 21.81
C LEU A 651 -3.28 -26.30 20.31
N THR A 652 -2.84 -25.32 19.55
CA THR A 652 -2.69 -25.40 18.10
C THR A 652 -1.22 -25.20 17.74
N VAL A 653 -0.66 -26.11 16.95
CA VAL A 653 0.69 -26.01 16.40
C VAL A 653 0.59 -26.06 14.89
N ASP A 654 1.13 -25.05 14.20
CA ASP A 654 1.23 -25.00 12.75
C ASP A 654 2.71 -24.96 12.36
N LEU A 655 3.17 -25.98 11.66
CA LEU A 655 4.53 -26.09 11.13
C LEU A 655 4.48 -26.05 9.63
N PHE A 656 5.26 -25.15 9.00
CA PHE A 656 5.25 -25.01 7.55
C PHE A 656 6.63 -24.84 6.95
N GLY A 657 6.71 -25.15 5.65
CA GLY A 657 7.83 -24.86 4.78
C GLY A 657 7.36 -24.23 3.47
N ARG A 658 8.20 -23.41 2.87
CA ARG A 658 7.93 -22.77 1.59
C ARG A 658 9.15 -22.69 0.71
N VAL A 659 8.94 -22.65 -0.59
CA VAL A 659 9.94 -22.36 -1.62
C VAL A 659 9.39 -21.23 -2.47
N ASP A 660 10.12 -20.14 -2.55
CA ASP A 660 9.82 -19.02 -3.44
C ASP A 660 10.72 -19.08 -4.67
N ASN A 661 10.19 -18.62 -5.82
CA ASN A 661 10.90 -18.68 -7.10
C ASN A 661 11.46 -20.09 -7.41
N LEU A 662 10.54 -21.07 -7.47
CA LEU A 662 10.86 -22.48 -7.63
C LEU A 662 11.79 -22.78 -8.82
N PHE A 663 11.63 -22.05 -9.94
CA PHE A 663 12.39 -22.26 -11.17
C PHE A 663 13.67 -21.43 -11.23
N ASP A 664 14.07 -20.78 -10.15
CA ASP A 664 15.32 -20.01 -10.03
C ASP A 664 15.46 -18.92 -11.11
N LYS A 665 14.36 -18.21 -11.38
CA LYS A 665 14.33 -17.14 -12.36
C LYS A 665 15.16 -15.95 -11.88
N GLU A 666 16.10 -15.50 -12.69
CA GLU A 666 16.77 -14.21 -12.49
C GLU A 666 15.80 -13.09 -12.93
N TYR A 667 15.58 -12.10 -12.06
CA TYR A 667 14.68 -11.01 -12.34
C TYR A 667 15.00 -9.74 -11.55
N VAL A 668 14.48 -8.62 -12.04
CA VAL A 668 14.53 -7.32 -11.37
C VAL A 668 13.22 -7.13 -10.61
N GLY A 669 13.31 -6.98 -9.29
CA GLY A 669 12.15 -6.89 -8.41
C GLY A 669 11.47 -5.52 -8.42
N SER A 670 12.23 -4.45 -8.67
CA SER A 670 11.72 -3.09 -8.78
C SER A 670 12.66 -2.19 -9.59
N VAL A 671 12.15 -1.02 -9.96
CA VAL A 671 12.84 -0.06 -10.82
C VAL A 671 12.89 1.30 -10.12
N ILE A 672 14.05 1.96 -10.14
CA ILE A 672 14.22 3.37 -9.75
C ILE A 672 14.01 4.22 -11.01
N VAL A 673 12.87 4.89 -11.08
CA VAL A 673 12.44 5.64 -12.27
C VAL A 673 13.34 6.84 -12.52
N ASN A 674 13.72 7.04 -13.79
CA ASN A 674 14.53 8.17 -14.27
C ASN A 674 15.82 8.38 -13.48
N GLU A 675 16.49 7.31 -13.04
CA GLU A 675 17.79 7.40 -12.40
C GLU A 675 18.86 7.81 -13.42
N SER A 676 19.46 8.98 -13.23
CA SER A 676 20.29 9.66 -14.23
C SER A 676 21.62 8.99 -14.55
N ASN A 677 22.07 8.04 -13.73
CA ASN A 677 23.30 7.26 -13.97
C ASN A 677 23.01 5.84 -14.48
N GLY A 678 21.76 5.56 -14.88
CA GLY A 678 21.33 4.27 -15.37
C GLY A 678 21.24 3.16 -14.32
N ARG A 679 21.27 3.52 -13.02
CA ARG A 679 21.11 2.56 -11.91
C ARG A 679 19.64 2.32 -11.59
N TYR A 680 18.91 1.92 -12.62
CA TYR A 680 17.47 1.67 -12.53
C TYR A 680 17.11 0.42 -11.76
N TYR A 681 17.99 -0.60 -11.71
CA TYR A 681 17.62 -1.97 -11.41
C TYR A 681 17.85 -2.34 -9.96
N GLU A 682 16.83 -2.90 -9.33
CA GLU A 682 16.90 -3.50 -7.98
C GLU A 682 16.64 -5.01 -8.13
N PRO A 683 17.70 -5.83 -8.27
CA PRO A 683 17.57 -7.28 -8.46
C PRO A 683 16.94 -7.97 -7.27
N ALA A 684 16.21 -9.03 -7.53
CA ALA A 684 15.54 -9.86 -6.55
C ALA A 684 16.10 -11.29 -6.53
N PRO A 685 15.91 -12.04 -5.42
CA PRO A 685 16.54 -13.34 -5.23
C PRO A 685 16.02 -14.40 -6.20
N GLY A 686 16.89 -15.32 -6.57
CA GLY A 686 16.56 -16.59 -7.17
C GLY A 686 15.77 -17.49 -6.22
N ARG A 687 15.83 -18.81 -6.42
CA ARG A 687 15.15 -19.75 -5.53
C ARG A 687 15.60 -19.56 -4.08
N ASN A 688 14.60 -19.41 -3.19
CA ASN A 688 14.87 -19.24 -1.77
C ASN A 688 13.83 -20.00 -0.94
N TYR A 689 14.13 -20.20 0.34
CA TYR A 689 13.43 -21.14 1.20
C TYR A 689 13.10 -20.51 2.54
N GLY A 690 12.08 -21.04 3.18
CA GLY A 690 11.71 -20.68 4.53
C GLY A 690 10.98 -21.78 5.26
N VAL A 691 11.12 -21.78 6.57
CA VAL A 691 10.39 -22.66 7.49
C VAL A 691 9.85 -21.83 8.65
N GLY A 692 8.71 -22.18 9.16
CA GLY A 692 8.10 -21.48 10.27
C GLY A 692 7.31 -22.38 11.19
N ILE A 693 7.11 -21.91 12.40
CA ILE A 693 6.28 -22.54 13.41
C ILE A 693 5.43 -21.48 14.11
N ASN A 694 4.13 -21.79 14.27
CA ASN A 694 3.20 -20.98 15.05
C ASN A 694 2.59 -21.88 16.14
N ILE A 695 2.60 -21.41 17.37
CA ILE A 695 2.06 -22.13 18.52
C ILE A 695 1.05 -21.22 19.20
N ALA A 696 -0.19 -21.65 19.28
CA ALA A 696 -1.27 -20.91 19.93
C ALA A 696 -1.84 -21.73 21.10
N TRP A 697 -2.06 -21.07 22.22
CA TRP A 697 -2.73 -21.59 23.39
C TRP A 697 -3.98 -20.79 23.69
N ARG A 698 -5.14 -21.47 23.77
CA ARG A 698 -6.43 -20.89 24.10
C ARG A 698 -6.72 -21.16 25.59
N PHE A 699 -7.14 -20.12 26.30
CA PHE A 699 -7.57 -20.23 27.70
C PHE A 699 -9.07 -20.47 27.75
N GLU A 700 -9.48 -21.47 28.57
CA GLU A 700 -10.89 -21.78 28.80
C GLU A 700 -11.55 -20.77 29.74
#